data_b5c16fe1b78820cbf3050ac0b6aac954
#
_entry.id   b5c16fe1b78820cbf3050ac0b6aac954
#
_cell.length_a   1.000
_cell.length_b   1.000
_cell.length_c   1.000
_cell.angle_alpha   90.00
_cell.angle_beta   90.00
_cell.angle_gamma   90.00
#
_symmetry.space_group_name_H-M   'P 1'
#
loop_
_entity.id
_entity.type
_entity.pdbx_description
1 polymer ?
#
loop_
_entity_poly.entity_id
_entity_poly.type
_entity_poly.pdbx_seq_one_letter_code
_entity_poly.pdbx_strand_id
1 'polypeptide(L)'
;MPRQKLKDEIKHYKSSCHKLFLKQGFFSMHHSKHIDDFINRAFMIVLEEFFEDFLPTKEFVPFCIVARDYYAKNHLCFDEPIPLLFVYKNLKIYHLKPLIKALIELLNDVGLRLDYIILENEGLGYISEKELLNSLIQMRFIGGSKLLFKESKARVHLTLKKHLNALASNLFKPCKLAFLKQDFNIQKEDGGLQDLRNLDNLLTLFKKDSSNYALAFINEKNLSELRLASEFLLSFKSALNLQSQKDNNEFSLNHAQDLANLMYKREKKNLKAKDNLVQKILNSMHTISLYNAFLTQQIQNEFVGETSQKYHFSSFLKAMEFLNSLKDEPHHLNINLIFALKETPFLKEENEKILELFKGFFERKHSFFILKILLDSGKLKELFKPMIRFLSNEESDYCFDVEAFLVLEEFEKRDLALKENALLKLVILFSSVKEENELSMGGVFRAFGAKLKLENKALELGLKLYKNFNALKELVEKEDIYNPLILSALLSKLENLKSLELLALLTKTKAQISNASPFFYKALDKLLINAKYGFEDANLLEESTRRVKKEQTLRRTKAFLDLNPLLQDKITHIKSNLFIIKNPFEDIIKIAQIALHQDFKFWLNTESNLSLEIICQKDFKIEHFLYALSEFNLIFMSFYELFSDKIYLKFEYENIINQTQKERLLTLLNANLNLNHKRKMKKPIIKKDEVKLDLNYSKTYAKLNLNTKDQQGLMAFIMNIFRGYGLHLSTAKIQTIRQRTRNSFIFEKNEAILQNQDKIINSLISE
;
A
#
# COMPACT_ATOMS: atom_id res chain seq x y z
N MET A 1 -17.17 -16.64 -45.10
CA MET A 1 -18.36 -16.26 -44.31
C MET A 1 -18.37 -16.77 -42.86
N PRO A 2 -18.14 -18.06 -42.51
CA PRO A 2 -18.21 -18.53 -41.10
C PRO A 2 -17.20 -17.89 -40.17
N ARG A 3 -15.94 -17.72 -40.61
CA ARG A 3 -14.87 -17.06 -39.83
C ARG A 3 -15.23 -15.62 -39.44
N GLN A 4 -15.74 -14.83 -40.37
CA GLN A 4 -16.12 -13.45 -40.10
C GLN A 4 -17.29 -13.36 -39.12
N LYS A 5 -18.29 -14.23 -39.26
CA LYS A 5 -19.41 -14.32 -38.32
C LYS A 5 -18.96 -14.65 -36.91
N LEU A 6 -18.03 -15.59 -36.73
CA LEU A 6 -17.45 -15.94 -35.43
C LEU A 6 -16.70 -14.78 -34.83
N LYS A 7 -15.92 -14.03 -35.63
CA LYS A 7 -15.19 -12.82 -35.19
C LYS A 7 -16.14 -11.75 -34.70
N ASP A 8 -17.20 -11.48 -35.40
CA ASP A 8 -18.20 -10.46 -35.05
C ASP A 8 -18.94 -10.83 -33.75
N GLU A 9 -19.27 -12.11 -33.57
CA GLU A 9 -19.90 -12.60 -32.36
C GLU A 9 -18.99 -12.52 -31.14
N ILE A 10 -17.70 -12.86 -31.25
CA ILE A 10 -16.73 -12.72 -30.18
C ILE A 10 -16.54 -11.24 -29.82
N LYS A 11 -16.45 -10.36 -30.82
CA LYS A 11 -16.37 -8.91 -30.61
C LYS A 11 -17.61 -8.40 -29.88
N HIS A 12 -18.80 -8.81 -30.29
CA HIS A 12 -20.05 -8.47 -29.64
C HIS A 12 -20.10 -9.00 -28.20
N TYR A 13 -19.70 -10.25 -27.98
CA TYR A 13 -19.60 -10.85 -26.65
C TYR A 13 -18.68 -10.03 -25.74
N LYS A 14 -17.44 -9.74 -26.18
CA LYS A 14 -16.46 -8.93 -25.41
C LYS A 14 -17.04 -7.55 -25.05
N SER A 15 -17.71 -6.88 -25.98
CA SER A 15 -18.34 -5.57 -25.72
C SER A 15 -19.54 -5.65 -24.76
N SER A 16 -20.22 -6.81 -24.70
CA SER A 16 -21.34 -7.05 -23.80
C SER A 16 -20.92 -7.55 -22.40
N CYS A 17 -19.67 -7.99 -22.22
CA CYS A 17 -19.20 -8.60 -20.97
C CYS A 17 -19.41 -7.70 -19.75
N HIS A 18 -19.29 -6.37 -19.90
CA HIS A 18 -19.57 -5.44 -18.82
C HIS A 18 -21.02 -5.56 -18.31
N LYS A 19 -21.99 -5.67 -19.23
CA LYS A 19 -23.42 -5.85 -18.87
C LYS A 19 -23.69 -7.23 -18.27
N LEU A 20 -23.01 -8.26 -18.79
CA LEU A 20 -23.13 -9.63 -18.31
C LEU A 20 -22.52 -9.78 -16.92
N PHE A 21 -21.36 -9.16 -16.66
CA PHE A 21 -20.72 -9.14 -15.36
C PHE A 21 -21.65 -8.61 -14.26
N LEU A 22 -22.39 -7.54 -14.53
CA LEU A 22 -23.34 -6.97 -13.60
C LEU A 22 -24.59 -7.82 -13.36
N LYS A 23 -24.95 -8.73 -14.27
CA LYS A 23 -26.17 -9.53 -14.19
C LYS A 23 -25.95 -10.93 -13.61
N GLN A 24 -24.77 -11.50 -13.82
CA GLN A 24 -24.49 -12.90 -13.52
C GLN A 24 -23.58 -13.02 -12.30
N GLY A 25 -23.99 -13.79 -11.28
CA GLY A 25 -23.07 -14.35 -10.30
C GLY A 25 -22.13 -15.37 -10.96
N PHE A 26 -20.95 -15.64 -10.41
CA PHE A 26 -19.99 -16.61 -10.93
C PHE A 26 -19.54 -16.31 -12.38
N PHE A 27 -19.18 -15.06 -12.63
CA PHE A 27 -18.84 -14.59 -13.98
C PHE A 27 -17.78 -15.45 -14.66
N SER A 28 -16.70 -15.82 -13.97
CA SER A 28 -15.59 -16.63 -14.53
C SER A 28 -16.06 -17.99 -15.04
N MET A 29 -17.00 -18.65 -14.35
CA MET A 29 -17.57 -19.92 -14.77
C MET A 29 -18.39 -19.76 -16.06
N HIS A 30 -19.24 -18.73 -16.15
CA HIS A 30 -20.02 -18.45 -17.34
C HIS A 30 -19.14 -18.02 -18.53
N HIS A 31 -18.15 -17.18 -18.25
CA HIS A 31 -17.16 -16.75 -19.23
C HIS A 31 -16.39 -17.93 -19.82
N SER A 32 -15.91 -18.85 -18.97
CA SER A 32 -15.22 -20.06 -19.41
C SER A 32 -16.08 -20.90 -20.36
N LYS A 33 -17.39 -21.06 -20.08
CA LYS A 33 -18.31 -21.80 -20.97
C LYS A 33 -18.51 -21.12 -22.33
N HIS A 34 -18.63 -19.79 -22.36
CA HIS A 34 -18.72 -19.07 -23.63
C HIS A 34 -17.45 -19.22 -24.47
N ILE A 35 -16.28 -19.20 -23.81
CA ILE A 35 -15.00 -19.43 -24.50
C ILE A 35 -14.92 -20.86 -25.01
N ASP A 36 -15.39 -21.88 -24.26
CA ASP A 36 -15.49 -23.26 -24.73
C ASP A 36 -16.33 -23.35 -26.02
N ASP A 37 -17.48 -22.69 -26.08
CA ASP A 37 -18.36 -22.67 -27.28
C ASP A 37 -17.65 -22.00 -28.46
N PHE A 38 -16.97 -20.90 -28.28
CA PHE A 38 -16.22 -20.25 -29.35
C PHE A 38 -15.08 -21.12 -29.88
N ILE A 39 -14.33 -21.81 -29.00
CA ILE A 39 -13.27 -22.74 -29.38
C ILE A 39 -13.85 -23.91 -30.16
N ASN A 40 -14.96 -24.50 -29.71
CA ASN A 40 -15.62 -25.62 -30.42
C ASN A 40 -16.13 -25.19 -31.78
N ARG A 41 -16.67 -23.99 -31.92
CA ARG A 41 -17.16 -23.46 -33.21
C ARG A 41 -16.00 -23.19 -34.18
N ALA A 42 -14.91 -22.59 -33.67
CA ALA A 42 -13.68 -22.40 -34.45
C ALA A 42 -13.14 -23.74 -34.94
N PHE A 43 -13.15 -24.78 -34.10
CA PHE A 43 -12.72 -26.12 -34.48
C PHE A 43 -13.60 -26.71 -35.57
N MET A 44 -14.94 -26.54 -35.52
CA MET A 44 -15.83 -26.97 -36.58
C MET A 44 -15.55 -26.29 -37.92
N ILE A 45 -15.38 -24.97 -37.91
CA ILE A 45 -15.05 -24.21 -39.13
C ILE A 45 -13.76 -24.73 -39.76
N VAL A 46 -12.71 -24.97 -38.96
CA VAL A 46 -11.46 -25.52 -39.50
C VAL A 46 -11.61 -26.96 -40.03
N LEU A 47 -12.43 -27.79 -39.36
CA LEU A 47 -12.70 -29.15 -39.86
C LEU A 47 -13.43 -29.12 -41.22
N GLU A 48 -14.46 -28.26 -41.36
CA GLU A 48 -15.21 -28.11 -42.61
C GLU A 48 -14.30 -27.60 -43.75
N GLU A 49 -13.42 -26.66 -43.48
CA GLU A 49 -12.43 -26.14 -44.45
C GLU A 49 -11.35 -27.18 -44.84
N PHE A 50 -10.99 -28.07 -43.91
CA PHE A 50 -9.89 -29.01 -44.10
C PHE A 50 -10.31 -30.34 -44.78
N PHE A 51 -11.55 -30.81 -44.54
CA PHE A 51 -12.03 -32.10 -45.02
C PHE A 51 -13.10 -31.97 -46.11
N GLU A 52 -13.56 -30.75 -46.44
CA GLU A 52 -14.55 -30.48 -47.49
C GLU A 52 -15.75 -31.43 -47.44
N ASP A 53 -15.91 -32.28 -48.48
CA ASP A 53 -17.06 -33.21 -48.63
C ASP A 53 -16.98 -34.44 -47.69
N PHE A 54 -15.85 -34.72 -47.06
CA PHE A 54 -15.65 -35.90 -46.18
C PHE A 54 -15.48 -35.53 -44.70
N LEU A 55 -16.36 -34.69 -44.20
CA LEU A 55 -16.30 -34.21 -42.82
C LEU A 55 -16.36 -35.38 -41.81
N PRO A 56 -15.25 -35.69 -41.09
CA PRO A 56 -15.30 -36.71 -40.05
C PRO A 56 -16.06 -36.17 -38.83
N THR A 57 -16.77 -37.06 -38.13
CA THR A 57 -17.32 -36.66 -36.84
C THR A 57 -16.17 -36.26 -35.90
N LYS A 58 -16.35 -35.22 -35.07
CA LYS A 58 -15.34 -34.70 -34.16
C LYS A 58 -14.65 -35.76 -33.30
N GLU A 59 -15.39 -36.83 -32.98
CA GLU A 59 -14.93 -37.89 -32.08
C GLU A 59 -13.91 -38.83 -32.76
N PHE A 60 -13.92 -38.94 -34.12
CA PHE A 60 -13.02 -39.79 -34.87
C PHE A 60 -11.73 -39.10 -35.32
N VAL A 61 -11.66 -37.76 -35.22
CA VAL A 61 -10.39 -37.05 -35.49
C VAL A 61 -9.42 -37.38 -34.38
N PRO A 62 -8.20 -37.87 -34.68
CA PRO A 62 -7.21 -38.23 -33.64
C PRO A 62 -6.54 -36.99 -33.02
N PHE A 63 -7.35 -36.07 -32.52
CA PHE A 63 -7.01 -34.78 -31.97
C PHE A 63 -8.01 -34.41 -30.88
N CYS A 64 -7.52 -33.77 -29.80
CA CYS A 64 -8.39 -33.16 -28.78
C CYS A 64 -7.85 -31.84 -28.26
N ILE A 65 -8.77 -30.97 -27.86
CA ILE A 65 -8.55 -29.68 -27.27
C ILE A 65 -8.85 -29.79 -25.76
N VAL A 66 -7.88 -29.42 -24.96
CA VAL A 66 -7.94 -29.57 -23.49
C VAL A 66 -7.66 -28.22 -22.82
N ALA A 67 -8.55 -27.80 -21.94
CA ALA A 67 -8.27 -26.72 -20.99
C ALA A 67 -7.29 -27.24 -19.93
N ARG A 68 -6.28 -26.46 -19.62
CA ARG A 68 -5.31 -26.74 -18.55
C ARG A 68 -5.30 -25.64 -17.50
N ASP A 69 -4.61 -25.87 -16.38
CA ASP A 69 -4.43 -24.90 -15.30
C ASP A 69 -5.77 -24.30 -14.81
N TYR A 70 -5.82 -23.01 -14.51
CA TYR A 70 -7.01 -22.29 -14.00
C TYR A 70 -8.22 -22.37 -14.97
N TYR A 71 -8.00 -22.44 -16.27
CA TYR A 71 -9.10 -22.60 -17.22
C TYR A 71 -9.78 -23.96 -17.10
N ALA A 72 -9.06 -25.01 -16.75
CA ALA A 72 -9.65 -26.33 -16.49
C ALA A 72 -10.62 -26.32 -15.29
N LYS A 73 -10.44 -25.39 -14.35
CA LYS A 73 -11.32 -25.16 -13.18
C LYS A 73 -12.48 -24.20 -13.48
N ASN A 74 -12.60 -23.69 -14.69
CA ASN A 74 -13.52 -22.60 -15.07
C ASN A 74 -13.24 -21.28 -14.33
N HIS A 75 -11.97 -21.01 -14.00
CA HIS A 75 -11.50 -19.80 -13.33
C HIS A 75 -10.96 -18.74 -14.32
N LEU A 76 -11.30 -18.85 -15.62
CA LEU A 76 -10.88 -17.88 -16.63
C LEU A 76 -11.56 -16.53 -16.38
N CYS A 77 -10.77 -15.48 -16.17
CA CYS A 77 -11.25 -14.12 -16.03
C CYS A 77 -11.28 -13.39 -17.38
N PHE A 78 -12.00 -12.27 -17.45
CA PHE A 78 -12.12 -11.50 -18.69
C PHE A 78 -10.74 -11.12 -19.23
N ASP A 79 -10.52 -11.35 -20.52
CA ASP A 79 -9.32 -10.99 -21.29
C ASP A 79 -7.99 -11.55 -20.72
N GLU A 80 -8.02 -12.64 -19.95
CA GLU A 80 -6.83 -13.41 -19.59
C GLU A 80 -6.37 -14.29 -20.78
N PRO A 81 -5.07 -14.65 -20.85
CA PRO A 81 -4.62 -15.71 -21.77
C PRO A 81 -5.35 -17.03 -21.50
N ILE A 82 -5.72 -17.75 -22.54
CA ILE A 82 -6.48 -19.00 -22.44
C ILE A 82 -5.50 -20.19 -22.45
N PRO A 83 -5.30 -20.89 -21.30
CA PRO A 83 -4.36 -22.00 -21.24
C PRO A 83 -4.93 -23.25 -21.91
N LEU A 84 -4.39 -23.59 -23.07
CA LEU A 84 -4.82 -24.74 -23.88
C LEU A 84 -3.70 -25.77 -24.06
N LEU A 85 -4.09 -27.02 -24.11
CA LEU A 85 -3.26 -28.12 -24.57
C LEU A 85 -3.92 -28.77 -25.77
N PHE A 86 -3.22 -28.80 -26.89
CA PHE A 86 -3.60 -29.51 -28.10
C PHE A 86 -2.89 -30.86 -28.12
N VAL A 87 -3.65 -31.95 -27.98
CA VAL A 87 -3.10 -33.32 -28.07
C VAL A 87 -3.51 -33.97 -29.37
N TYR A 88 -2.55 -34.57 -30.02
CA TYR A 88 -2.77 -35.31 -31.25
C TYR A 88 -2.11 -36.69 -31.21
N LYS A 89 -2.64 -37.62 -32.06
CA LYS A 89 -2.03 -38.93 -32.30
C LYS A 89 -1.48 -38.94 -33.71
N ASN A 90 -0.20 -39.24 -33.86
CA ASN A 90 0.43 -39.23 -35.16
C ASN A 90 0.01 -40.50 -35.93
N LEU A 91 -0.93 -40.36 -36.89
CA LEU A 91 -1.35 -41.39 -37.75
C LEU A 91 -0.89 -41.09 -39.17
N LYS A 92 -0.35 -42.08 -39.89
CA LYS A 92 0.16 -41.94 -41.27
C LYS A 92 -0.85 -41.33 -42.24
N ILE A 93 -2.16 -41.45 -41.93
CA ILE A 93 -3.26 -41.04 -42.81
C ILE A 93 -3.70 -39.58 -42.59
N TYR A 94 -3.45 -39.00 -41.42
CA TYR A 94 -3.91 -37.65 -41.06
C TYR A 94 -2.75 -36.67 -40.88
N HIS A 95 -2.67 -35.63 -41.73
CA HIS A 95 -1.73 -34.52 -41.56
C HIS A 95 -2.31 -33.47 -40.57
N LEU A 96 -2.30 -33.77 -39.28
CA LEU A 96 -2.94 -32.92 -38.25
C LEU A 96 -2.19 -31.63 -37.97
N LYS A 97 -0.91 -31.51 -38.22
CA LYS A 97 -0.12 -30.29 -37.97
C LYS A 97 -0.69 -29.04 -38.66
N PRO A 98 -1.04 -29.10 -39.98
CA PRO A 98 -1.68 -27.95 -40.65
C PRO A 98 -3.04 -27.60 -40.06
N LEU A 99 -3.86 -28.61 -39.69
CA LEU A 99 -5.15 -28.39 -39.04
C LEU A 99 -5.01 -27.67 -37.71
N ILE A 100 -4.06 -28.10 -36.86
CA ILE A 100 -3.78 -27.48 -35.56
C ILE A 100 -3.31 -26.04 -35.78
N LYS A 101 -2.42 -25.80 -36.75
CA LYS A 101 -1.93 -24.45 -37.08
C LYS A 101 -3.07 -23.54 -37.53
N ALA A 102 -3.92 -24.01 -38.44
CA ALA A 102 -5.10 -23.27 -38.94
C ALA A 102 -6.07 -22.92 -37.80
N LEU A 103 -6.27 -23.83 -36.83
CA LEU A 103 -7.12 -23.58 -35.67
C LEU A 103 -6.53 -22.49 -34.76
N ILE A 104 -5.23 -22.54 -34.48
CA ILE A 104 -4.54 -21.54 -33.67
C ILE A 104 -4.59 -20.17 -34.35
N GLU A 105 -4.31 -20.12 -35.64
CA GLU A 105 -4.41 -18.89 -36.43
C GLU A 105 -5.84 -18.31 -36.39
N LEU A 106 -6.86 -19.14 -36.61
CA LEU A 106 -8.25 -18.69 -36.52
C LEU A 106 -8.59 -18.12 -35.13
N LEU A 107 -8.24 -18.84 -34.06
CA LEU A 107 -8.52 -18.40 -32.68
C LEU A 107 -7.84 -17.06 -32.35
N ASN A 108 -6.62 -16.84 -32.82
CA ASN A 108 -5.92 -15.56 -32.68
C ASN A 108 -6.57 -14.47 -33.55
N ASP A 109 -6.95 -14.76 -34.79
CA ASP A 109 -7.56 -13.78 -35.70
C ASP A 109 -8.92 -13.27 -35.21
N VAL A 110 -9.68 -14.13 -34.51
CA VAL A 110 -10.95 -13.75 -33.89
C VAL A 110 -10.76 -13.01 -32.56
N GLY A 111 -9.51 -12.79 -32.11
CA GLY A 111 -9.16 -11.95 -30.95
C GLY A 111 -9.15 -12.69 -29.61
N LEU A 112 -8.97 -14.01 -29.61
CA LEU A 112 -8.69 -14.78 -28.38
C LEU A 112 -7.19 -14.85 -28.16
N ARG A 113 -6.73 -14.55 -26.93
CA ARG A 113 -5.32 -14.65 -26.56
C ARG A 113 -5.04 -16.06 -26.03
N LEU A 114 -4.21 -16.82 -26.74
CA LEU A 114 -3.93 -18.21 -26.37
C LEU A 114 -2.58 -18.31 -25.64
N ASP A 115 -2.57 -19.09 -24.57
CA ASP A 115 -1.38 -19.70 -23.97
C ASP A 115 -1.45 -21.19 -24.25
N TYR A 116 -0.79 -21.66 -25.34
CA TYR A 116 -1.00 -23.00 -25.83
C TYR A 116 0.26 -23.86 -25.88
N ILE A 117 0.03 -25.17 -25.73
CA ILE A 117 1.03 -26.22 -25.86
C ILE A 117 0.48 -27.26 -26.84
N ILE A 118 1.36 -27.79 -27.70
CA ILE A 118 1.02 -28.84 -28.65
C ILE A 118 1.89 -30.05 -28.32
N LEU A 119 1.26 -31.17 -27.99
CA LEU A 119 1.96 -32.40 -27.64
C LEU A 119 1.36 -33.61 -28.37
N GLU A 120 2.23 -34.51 -28.77
CA GLU A 120 1.81 -35.86 -29.20
C GLU A 120 1.42 -36.66 -27.95
N ASN A 121 0.36 -37.51 -28.07
CA ASN A 121 -0.13 -38.29 -26.93
C ASN A 121 0.94 -39.17 -26.28
N GLU A 122 1.85 -39.71 -27.06
CA GLU A 122 2.96 -40.53 -26.54
C GLU A 122 3.97 -39.65 -25.74
N GLY A 123 4.22 -38.42 -26.21
CA GLY A 123 5.11 -37.45 -25.53
C GLY A 123 4.68 -37.07 -24.10
N LEU A 124 3.38 -37.18 -23.78
CA LEU A 124 2.85 -36.91 -22.44
C LEU A 124 3.44 -37.82 -21.35
N GLY A 125 3.94 -38.99 -21.70
CA GLY A 125 4.61 -39.92 -20.77
C GLY A 125 6.06 -39.56 -20.42
N TYR A 126 6.67 -38.64 -21.15
CA TYR A 126 8.08 -38.28 -21.06
C TYR A 126 8.31 -36.85 -20.58
N ILE A 127 7.26 -36.14 -20.16
CA ILE A 127 7.36 -34.79 -19.63
C ILE A 127 8.12 -34.82 -18.29
N SER A 128 9.20 -34.02 -18.20
CA SER A 128 10.03 -33.88 -16.99
C SER A 128 10.07 -32.43 -16.47
N GLU A 129 9.64 -31.46 -17.28
CA GLU A 129 9.60 -30.05 -16.94
C GLU A 129 8.53 -29.78 -15.88
N LYS A 130 8.96 -29.27 -14.71
CA LYS A 130 8.09 -29.10 -13.54
C LYS A 130 6.95 -28.10 -13.77
N GLU A 131 7.21 -27.00 -14.46
CA GLU A 131 6.21 -25.97 -14.74
C GLU A 131 5.12 -26.50 -15.65
N LEU A 132 5.51 -27.25 -16.70
CA LEU A 132 4.57 -27.91 -17.58
C LEU A 132 3.73 -28.95 -16.84
N LEU A 133 4.36 -29.83 -16.04
CA LEU A 133 3.67 -30.82 -15.22
C LEU A 133 2.67 -30.15 -14.25
N ASN A 134 3.06 -29.07 -13.60
CA ASN A 134 2.19 -28.33 -12.69
C ASN A 134 0.96 -27.77 -13.41
N SER A 135 1.11 -27.26 -14.63
CA SER A 135 -0.01 -26.77 -15.45
C SER A 135 -0.96 -27.87 -15.93
N LEU A 136 -0.51 -29.13 -15.95
CA LEU A 136 -1.29 -30.30 -16.37
C LEU A 136 -1.96 -31.06 -15.21
N ILE A 137 -1.77 -30.64 -13.96
CA ILE A 137 -2.50 -31.22 -12.81
C ILE A 137 -4.01 -31.07 -13.02
N GLN A 138 -4.43 -29.92 -13.54
CA GLN A 138 -5.81 -29.65 -13.90
C GLN A 138 -6.01 -29.81 -15.40
N MET A 139 -6.88 -30.73 -15.81
CA MET A 139 -7.20 -30.97 -17.22
C MET A 139 -8.72 -31.17 -17.42
N ARG A 140 -9.30 -30.42 -18.36
CA ARG A 140 -10.72 -30.50 -18.75
C ARG A 140 -10.87 -30.58 -20.25
N PHE A 141 -11.72 -31.50 -20.72
CA PHE A 141 -12.05 -31.65 -22.13
C PHE A 141 -12.85 -30.44 -22.65
N ILE A 142 -12.46 -29.92 -23.81
CA ILE A 142 -13.19 -28.87 -24.53
C ILE A 142 -13.81 -29.46 -25.83
N GLY A 143 -13.01 -30.08 -26.70
CA GLY A 143 -13.48 -30.56 -28.00
C GLY A 143 -12.59 -31.62 -28.62
N GLY A 144 -13.06 -32.24 -29.69
CA GLY A 144 -12.37 -33.33 -30.41
C GLY A 144 -12.65 -34.72 -29.83
N SER A 145 -11.67 -35.62 -29.86
CA SER A 145 -11.84 -37.03 -29.46
C SER A 145 -11.83 -37.19 -27.93
N LYS A 146 -12.96 -37.57 -27.35
CA LYS A 146 -13.09 -37.89 -25.92
C LYS A 146 -12.25 -39.12 -25.54
N LEU A 147 -12.08 -40.08 -26.45
CA LEU A 147 -11.26 -41.27 -26.20
C LEU A 147 -9.79 -40.87 -26.04
N LEU A 148 -9.27 -40.05 -26.95
CA LEU A 148 -7.92 -39.54 -26.90
C LEU A 148 -7.69 -38.71 -25.62
N PHE A 149 -8.65 -37.89 -25.23
CA PHE A 149 -8.57 -37.15 -23.96
C PHE A 149 -8.45 -38.08 -22.74
N LYS A 150 -9.27 -39.17 -22.66
CA LYS A 150 -9.19 -40.14 -21.57
C LYS A 150 -7.82 -40.81 -21.51
N GLU A 151 -7.31 -41.23 -22.67
CA GLU A 151 -5.97 -41.84 -22.81
C GLU A 151 -4.87 -40.85 -22.36
N SER A 152 -4.93 -39.61 -22.86
CA SER A 152 -3.98 -38.54 -22.51
C SER A 152 -3.99 -38.22 -21.02
N LYS A 153 -5.19 -38.11 -20.42
CA LYS A 153 -5.34 -37.84 -18.98
C LYS A 153 -4.77 -38.98 -18.12
N ALA A 154 -4.95 -40.23 -18.55
CA ALA A 154 -4.37 -41.38 -17.86
C ALA A 154 -2.82 -41.34 -17.92
N ARG A 155 -2.24 -41.01 -19.09
CA ARG A 155 -0.78 -40.86 -19.25
C ARG A 155 -0.22 -39.75 -18.39
N VAL A 156 -0.83 -38.57 -18.41
CA VAL A 156 -0.44 -37.45 -17.56
C VAL A 156 -0.51 -37.85 -16.10
N HIS A 157 -1.57 -38.51 -15.65
CA HIS A 157 -1.70 -38.97 -14.27
C HIS A 157 -0.55 -39.91 -13.83
N LEU A 158 -0.14 -40.83 -14.71
CA LEU A 158 1.02 -41.71 -14.44
C LEU A 158 2.31 -40.89 -14.37
N THR A 159 2.50 -39.89 -15.22
CA THR A 159 3.67 -39.02 -15.23
C THR A 159 3.69 -38.15 -13.98
N LEU A 160 2.56 -37.56 -13.55
CA LEU A 160 2.45 -36.79 -12.30
C LEU A 160 2.81 -37.67 -11.08
N LYS A 161 2.36 -38.95 -11.04
CA LYS A 161 2.75 -39.88 -9.96
C LYS A 161 4.25 -40.15 -9.92
N LYS A 162 4.93 -40.28 -11.06
CA LYS A 162 6.38 -40.46 -11.13
C LYS A 162 7.13 -39.25 -10.57
N HIS A 163 6.60 -38.05 -10.75
CA HIS A 163 7.23 -36.78 -10.33
C HIS A 163 6.60 -36.18 -9.06
N LEU A 164 5.81 -36.98 -8.30
CA LEU A 164 5.03 -36.50 -7.16
C LEU A 164 5.87 -35.73 -6.13
N ASN A 165 7.00 -36.30 -5.71
CA ASN A 165 7.89 -35.67 -4.73
C ASN A 165 8.43 -34.30 -5.18
N ALA A 166 8.79 -34.22 -6.47
CA ALA A 166 9.31 -32.97 -7.04
C ALA A 166 8.23 -31.89 -7.20
N LEU A 167 6.99 -32.28 -7.50
CA LEU A 167 5.83 -31.40 -7.57
C LEU A 167 5.40 -30.95 -6.17
N ALA A 168 5.33 -31.90 -5.23
CA ALA A 168 4.99 -31.64 -3.83
C ALA A 168 5.93 -30.60 -3.21
N SER A 169 7.24 -30.72 -3.40
CA SER A 169 8.22 -29.75 -2.87
C SER A 169 8.02 -28.32 -3.36
N ASN A 170 7.48 -28.14 -4.57
CA ASN A 170 7.16 -26.80 -5.12
C ASN A 170 5.84 -26.25 -4.58
N LEU A 171 4.86 -27.13 -4.32
CA LEU A 171 3.53 -26.75 -3.86
C LEU A 171 3.47 -26.53 -2.33
N PHE A 172 4.29 -27.28 -1.56
CA PHE A 172 4.40 -27.13 -0.11
C PHE A 172 5.22 -25.90 0.29
N LYS A 173 4.91 -24.75 -0.27
CA LYS A 173 5.55 -23.50 0.16
C LYS A 173 4.92 -23.02 1.47
N PRO A 174 5.73 -22.64 2.48
CA PRO A 174 5.18 -22.09 3.71
C PRO A 174 4.45 -20.79 3.43
N CYS A 175 3.18 -20.73 3.77
CA CYS A 175 2.40 -19.50 3.76
C CYS A 175 2.69 -18.73 5.05
N LYS A 176 3.03 -17.45 4.95
CA LYS A 176 3.49 -16.64 6.08
C LYS A 176 2.37 -15.89 6.80
N LEU A 177 1.15 -15.88 6.29
CA LEU A 177 0.06 -15.01 6.77
C LEU A 177 0.55 -13.56 6.93
N ALA A 178 1.19 -13.05 5.90
CA ALA A 178 1.76 -11.72 5.90
C ALA A 178 0.68 -10.63 6.00
N PHE A 179 1.08 -9.46 6.47
CA PHE A 179 0.20 -8.29 6.46
C PHE A 179 0.08 -7.74 5.03
N LEU A 180 -1.16 -7.69 4.54
CA LEU A 180 -1.47 -7.24 3.19
C LEU A 180 -1.42 -5.70 3.09
N LYS A 181 -0.80 -5.19 2.03
CA LYS A 181 -0.91 -3.78 1.65
C LYS A 181 -2.27 -3.50 1.01
N GLN A 182 -2.64 -2.22 0.95
CA GLN A 182 -3.88 -1.79 0.29
C GLN A 182 -3.73 -1.66 -1.24
N ASP A 183 -2.50 -1.40 -1.72
CA ASP A 183 -2.13 -1.46 -3.13
C ASP A 183 -1.32 -2.74 -3.33
N PHE A 184 -1.76 -3.64 -4.19
CA PHE A 184 -1.19 -4.98 -4.30
C PHE A 184 -1.35 -5.60 -5.69
N ASN A 185 -0.54 -6.64 -5.94
CA ASN A 185 -0.69 -7.52 -7.11
C ASN A 185 -1.53 -8.73 -6.75
N ILE A 186 -2.77 -8.82 -7.31
CA ILE A 186 -3.73 -9.89 -7.02
C ILE A 186 -3.21 -11.30 -7.36
N GLN A 187 -2.24 -11.39 -8.27
CA GLN A 187 -1.65 -12.67 -8.69
C GLN A 187 -0.63 -13.19 -7.68
N LYS A 188 0.21 -12.28 -7.12
CA LYS A 188 1.45 -12.64 -6.41
C LYS A 188 1.36 -12.52 -4.89
N GLU A 189 0.45 -11.67 -4.39
CA GLU A 189 0.30 -11.45 -2.95
C GLU A 189 -0.27 -12.68 -2.23
N ASP A 190 0.02 -12.79 -0.93
CA ASP A 190 -0.49 -13.86 -0.06
C ASP A 190 -2.03 -13.91 -0.14
N GLY A 191 -2.58 -15.10 -0.38
CA GLY A 191 -4.00 -15.30 -0.58
C GLY A 191 -4.52 -14.84 -1.95
N GLY A 192 -3.63 -14.50 -2.89
CA GLY A 192 -3.97 -14.15 -4.26
C GLY A 192 -4.26 -15.35 -5.16
N LEU A 193 -4.37 -15.09 -6.46
CA LEU A 193 -4.74 -16.10 -7.45
C LEU A 193 -3.71 -17.24 -7.56
N GLN A 194 -2.42 -16.97 -7.33
CA GLN A 194 -1.39 -18.00 -7.32
C GLN A 194 -1.58 -19.00 -6.18
N ASP A 195 -1.90 -18.51 -4.98
CA ASP A 195 -2.17 -19.36 -3.82
C ASP A 195 -3.43 -20.20 -4.03
N LEU A 196 -4.48 -19.61 -4.62
CA LEU A 196 -5.69 -20.34 -4.99
C LEU A 196 -5.38 -21.48 -5.98
N ARG A 197 -4.58 -21.22 -7.01
CA ARG A 197 -4.15 -22.24 -8.00
C ARG A 197 -3.30 -23.33 -7.35
N ASN A 198 -2.36 -22.95 -6.48
CA ASN A 198 -1.53 -23.90 -5.75
C ASN A 198 -2.37 -24.81 -4.86
N LEU A 199 -3.34 -24.25 -4.14
CA LEU A 199 -4.26 -25.01 -3.30
C LEU A 199 -5.12 -25.97 -4.14
N ASP A 200 -5.69 -25.52 -5.25
CA ASP A 200 -6.44 -26.36 -6.18
C ASP A 200 -5.58 -27.53 -6.71
N ASN A 201 -4.33 -27.27 -7.04
CA ASN A 201 -3.38 -28.27 -7.51
C ASN A 201 -3.04 -29.28 -6.42
N LEU A 202 -2.78 -28.83 -5.19
CA LEU A 202 -2.57 -29.72 -4.04
C LEU A 202 -3.78 -30.64 -3.79
N LEU A 203 -4.96 -30.06 -3.71
CA LEU A 203 -6.19 -30.80 -3.48
C LEU A 203 -6.49 -31.83 -4.60
N THR A 204 -6.06 -31.55 -5.83
CA THR A 204 -6.23 -32.46 -6.98
C THR A 204 -5.17 -33.55 -7.01
N LEU A 205 -3.90 -33.19 -6.77
CA LEU A 205 -2.75 -34.10 -6.84
C LEU A 205 -2.81 -35.19 -5.76
N PHE A 206 -3.24 -34.82 -4.54
CA PHE A 206 -3.29 -35.72 -3.38
C PHE A 206 -4.67 -36.33 -3.14
N LYS A 207 -5.64 -36.08 -4.01
CA LYS A 207 -6.97 -36.64 -3.91
C LYS A 207 -6.94 -38.19 -3.94
N LYS A 208 -7.47 -38.83 -2.89
CA LYS A 208 -7.53 -40.31 -2.77
C LYS A 208 -8.79 -40.90 -3.38
N ASP A 209 -9.95 -40.24 -3.21
CA ASP A 209 -11.26 -40.74 -3.63
C ASP A 209 -12.03 -39.69 -4.48
N SER A 210 -13.24 -40.07 -4.91
CA SER A 210 -14.15 -39.18 -5.66
C SER A 210 -14.70 -38.01 -4.85
N SER A 211 -14.60 -38.08 -3.51
CA SER A 211 -15.02 -37.02 -2.58
C SER A 211 -14.16 -35.76 -2.66
N ASN A 212 -14.66 -34.64 -2.11
CA ASN A 212 -13.87 -33.42 -1.98
C ASN A 212 -12.80 -33.62 -0.89
N TYR A 213 -11.54 -33.70 -1.28
CA TYR A 213 -10.43 -33.99 -0.39
C TYR A 213 -10.25 -32.94 0.74
N ALA A 214 -10.63 -31.69 0.48
CA ALA A 214 -10.60 -30.66 1.53
C ALA A 214 -11.47 -31.03 2.76
N LEU A 215 -12.58 -31.76 2.56
CA LEU A 215 -13.48 -32.19 3.65
C LEU A 215 -12.85 -33.20 4.62
N ALA A 216 -11.70 -33.79 4.27
CA ALA A 216 -10.95 -34.59 5.21
C ALA A 216 -10.33 -33.76 6.36
N PHE A 217 -10.18 -32.45 6.14
CA PHE A 217 -9.49 -31.56 7.06
C PHE A 217 -10.33 -30.40 7.60
N ILE A 218 -11.35 -29.95 6.83
CA ILE A 218 -12.24 -28.84 7.19
C ILE A 218 -13.71 -29.23 7.00
N ASN A 219 -14.61 -28.57 7.75
CA ASN A 219 -16.04 -28.80 7.64
C ASN A 219 -16.66 -28.08 6.43
N GLU A 220 -17.93 -28.41 6.11
CA GLU A 220 -18.67 -27.83 4.98
C GLU A 220 -18.83 -26.30 5.07
N LYS A 221 -18.96 -25.75 6.26
CA LYS A 221 -19.05 -24.30 6.50
C LYS A 221 -17.75 -23.61 6.07
N ASN A 222 -16.61 -24.14 6.49
CA ASN A 222 -15.29 -23.63 6.14
C ASN A 222 -15.01 -23.75 4.64
N LEU A 223 -15.42 -24.88 4.04
CA LEU A 223 -15.30 -25.08 2.59
C LEU A 223 -16.16 -24.05 1.83
N SER A 224 -17.35 -23.75 2.31
CA SER A 224 -18.22 -22.74 1.69
C SER A 224 -17.62 -21.34 1.82
N GLU A 225 -17.01 -21.00 2.96
CA GLU A 225 -16.30 -19.73 3.18
C GLU A 225 -15.13 -19.58 2.18
N LEU A 226 -14.32 -20.63 2.01
CA LEU A 226 -13.22 -20.64 1.06
C LEU A 226 -13.72 -20.45 -0.39
N ARG A 227 -14.79 -21.15 -0.76
CA ARG A 227 -15.41 -21.02 -2.10
C ARG A 227 -15.91 -19.61 -2.37
N LEU A 228 -16.61 -18.99 -1.40
CA LEU A 228 -17.11 -17.62 -1.53
C LEU A 228 -15.97 -16.61 -1.66
N ALA A 229 -14.89 -16.77 -0.91
CA ALA A 229 -13.71 -15.94 -1.02
C ALA A 229 -13.03 -16.08 -2.39
N SER A 230 -12.91 -17.31 -2.91
CA SER A 230 -12.33 -17.60 -4.22
C SER A 230 -13.15 -17.00 -5.36
N GLU A 231 -14.47 -17.19 -5.35
CA GLU A 231 -15.38 -16.62 -6.34
C GLU A 231 -15.36 -15.10 -6.35
N PHE A 232 -15.29 -14.49 -5.17
CA PHE A 232 -15.17 -13.04 -5.08
C PHE A 232 -13.86 -12.54 -5.68
N LEU A 233 -12.73 -13.22 -5.42
CA LEU A 233 -11.41 -12.84 -5.94
C LEU A 233 -11.38 -12.96 -7.48
N LEU A 234 -11.95 -14.01 -8.07
CA LEU A 234 -12.06 -14.19 -9.51
C LEU A 234 -12.98 -13.12 -10.16
N SER A 235 -14.09 -12.79 -9.49
CA SER A 235 -14.96 -11.71 -9.93
C SER A 235 -14.25 -10.36 -9.89
N PHE A 236 -13.48 -10.11 -8.84
CA PHE A 236 -12.69 -8.89 -8.69
C PHE A 236 -11.60 -8.78 -9.77
N LYS A 237 -10.88 -9.86 -10.08
CA LYS A 237 -9.92 -9.92 -11.18
C LYS A 237 -10.59 -9.59 -12.53
N SER A 238 -11.77 -10.15 -12.78
CA SER A 238 -12.52 -9.84 -13.99
C SER A 238 -12.96 -8.37 -14.05
N ALA A 239 -13.31 -7.76 -12.91
CA ALA A 239 -13.62 -6.34 -12.83
C ALA A 239 -12.39 -5.45 -13.11
N LEU A 240 -11.21 -5.81 -12.61
CA LEU A 240 -9.94 -5.14 -12.91
C LEU A 240 -9.65 -5.15 -14.42
N ASN A 241 -9.82 -6.31 -15.06
CA ASN A 241 -9.57 -6.47 -16.49
C ASN A 241 -10.61 -5.70 -17.33
N LEU A 242 -11.88 -5.72 -16.94
CA LEU A 242 -12.95 -4.96 -17.60
C LEU A 242 -12.73 -3.44 -17.49
N GLN A 243 -12.26 -2.95 -16.35
CA GLN A 243 -11.96 -1.54 -16.14
C GLN A 243 -10.76 -1.09 -16.99
N SER A 244 -9.68 -1.88 -17.02
CA SER A 244 -8.44 -1.55 -17.72
C SER A 244 -8.46 -1.89 -19.21
N GLN A 245 -9.48 -2.63 -19.69
CA GLN A 245 -9.57 -3.17 -21.05
C GLN A 245 -8.37 -4.04 -21.46
N LYS A 246 -7.71 -4.65 -20.49
CA LYS A 246 -6.55 -5.56 -20.66
C LYS A 246 -6.38 -6.43 -19.43
N ASP A 247 -5.55 -7.47 -19.54
CA ASP A 247 -5.11 -8.24 -18.38
C ASP A 247 -4.31 -7.35 -17.41
N ASN A 248 -4.86 -7.13 -16.21
CA ASN A 248 -4.30 -6.28 -15.17
C ASN A 248 -4.34 -7.01 -13.83
N ASN A 249 -3.18 -7.13 -13.19
CA ASN A 249 -3.04 -7.74 -11.87
C ASN A 249 -2.81 -6.73 -10.75
N GLU A 250 -2.64 -5.45 -11.08
CA GLU A 250 -2.34 -4.41 -10.10
C GLU A 250 -3.62 -3.72 -9.63
N PHE A 251 -3.87 -3.78 -8.34
CA PHE A 251 -4.90 -3.00 -7.69
C PHE A 251 -4.28 -1.80 -6.99
N SER A 252 -4.90 -0.63 -7.17
CA SER A 252 -4.59 0.58 -6.42
C SER A 252 -5.85 1.19 -5.82
N LEU A 253 -5.72 1.67 -4.58
CA LEU A 253 -6.79 2.31 -3.83
C LEU A 253 -7.38 3.54 -4.57
N ASN A 254 -6.59 4.17 -5.44
CA ASN A 254 -7.04 5.29 -6.27
C ASN A 254 -8.18 4.91 -7.23
N HIS A 255 -8.22 3.65 -7.67
CA HIS A 255 -9.24 3.12 -8.58
C HIS A 255 -10.36 2.36 -7.87
N ALA A 256 -10.29 2.24 -6.53
CA ALA A 256 -11.22 1.44 -5.75
C ALA A 256 -12.69 1.93 -5.85
N GLN A 257 -12.91 3.26 -5.99
CA GLN A 257 -14.26 3.79 -6.14
C GLN A 257 -14.89 3.38 -7.48
N ASP A 258 -14.14 3.44 -8.57
CA ASP A 258 -14.62 3.09 -9.90
C ASP A 258 -14.91 1.57 -9.98
N LEU A 259 -14.04 0.76 -9.40
CA LEU A 259 -14.26 -0.68 -9.27
C LEU A 259 -15.47 -1.01 -8.38
N ALA A 260 -15.67 -0.29 -7.28
CA ALA A 260 -16.84 -0.47 -6.44
C ALA A 260 -18.15 -0.12 -7.18
N ASN A 261 -18.15 0.92 -7.99
CA ASN A 261 -19.27 1.30 -8.84
C ASN A 261 -19.57 0.20 -9.87
N LEU A 262 -18.51 -0.35 -10.51
CA LEU A 262 -18.62 -1.46 -11.45
C LEU A 262 -19.21 -2.72 -10.79
N MET A 263 -18.72 -3.10 -9.59
CA MET A 263 -19.10 -4.36 -8.93
C MET A 263 -20.46 -4.30 -8.23
N TYR A 264 -20.88 -3.14 -7.73
CA TYR A 264 -22.09 -3.01 -6.88
C TYR A 264 -23.27 -2.29 -7.54
N LYS A 265 -23.25 -1.97 -8.83
CA LYS A 265 -24.34 -1.28 -9.56
C LYS A 265 -24.84 0.01 -8.88
N ARG A 266 -23.99 0.77 -8.24
CA ARG A 266 -24.42 1.99 -7.54
C ARG A 266 -24.02 3.23 -8.33
N GLU A 267 -25.03 3.94 -8.86
CA GLU A 267 -24.85 5.19 -9.62
C GLU A 267 -24.51 6.40 -8.73
N LYS A 268 -24.64 6.29 -7.40
CA LYS A 268 -24.36 7.41 -6.47
C LYS A 268 -23.02 7.21 -5.78
N LYS A 269 -22.23 8.29 -5.68
CA LYS A 269 -21.01 8.40 -4.87
C LYS A 269 -21.27 8.00 -3.42
N ASN A 270 -21.16 6.72 -3.13
CA ASN A 270 -21.27 6.20 -1.78
C ASN A 270 -19.86 5.90 -1.29
N LEU A 271 -19.30 6.78 -0.48
CA LEU A 271 -17.97 6.62 0.13
C LEU A 271 -17.81 5.26 0.84
N LYS A 272 -18.90 4.73 1.42
CA LYS A 272 -18.93 3.39 2.03
C LYS A 272 -18.71 2.26 1.03
N ALA A 273 -19.01 2.45 -0.27
CA ALA A 273 -18.83 1.39 -1.27
C ALA A 273 -17.36 1.08 -1.54
N LYS A 274 -16.49 2.08 -1.54
CA LYS A 274 -15.02 1.94 -1.64
C LYS A 274 -14.50 1.12 -0.47
N ASP A 275 -14.80 1.54 0.77
CA ASP A 275 -14.33 0.85 1.97
C ASP A 275 -14.83 -0.60 2.02
N ASN A 276 -16.11 -0.84 1.69
CA ASN A 276 -16.68 -2.19 1.62
C ASN A 276 -15.98 -3.07 0.58
N LEU A 277 -15.60 -2.51 -0.57
CA LEU A 277 -14.85 -3.25 -1.59
C LEU A 277 -13.48 -3.66 -1.07
N VAL A 278 -12.72 -2.71 -0.53
CA VAL A 278 -11.37 -2.97 0.01
C VAL A 278 -11.42 -4.02 1.13
N GLN A 279 -12.35 -3.87 2.07
CA GLN A 279 -12.55 -4.85 3.14
C GLN A 279 -12.84 -6.24 2.59
N LYS A 280 -13.75 -6.34 1.62
CA LYS A 280 -14.15 -7.63 1.06
C LYS A 280 -13.02 -8.31 0.29
N ILE A 281 -12.21 -7.55 -0.46
CA ILE A 281 -11.05 -8.07 -1.19
C ILE A 281 -10.02 -8.62 -0.20
N LEU A 282 -9.57 -7.77 0.74
CA LEU A 282 -8.53 -8.16 1.69
C LEU A 282 -8.97 -9.27 2.64
N ASN A 283 -10.26 -9.30 3.04
CA ASN A 283 -10.83 -10.44 3.78
C ASN A 283 -10.82 -11.72 2.94
N SER A 284 -11.15 -11.65 1.64
CA SER A 284 -11.12 -12.82 0.77
C SER A 284 -9.69 -13.34 0.59
N MET A 285 -8.71 -12.46 0.36
CA MET A 285 -7.31 -12.84 0.27
C MET A 285 -6.80 -13.44 1.59
N HIS A 286 -7.10 -12.81 2.73
CA HIS A 286 -6.74 -13.35 4.04
C HIS A 286 -7.38 -14.74 4.29
N THR A 287 -8.64 -14.93 3.91
CA THR A 287 -9.32 -16.22 4.00
C THR A 287 -8.61 -17.27 3.15
N ILE A 288 -8.31 -16.98 1.89
CA ILE A 288 -7.60 -17.91 1.00
C ILE A 288 -6.20 -18.24 1.57
N SER A 289 -5.45 -17.23 2.04
CA SER A 289 -4.13 -17.42 2.65
C SER A 289 -4.20 -18.32 3.88
N LEU A 290 -5.20 -18.11 4.76
CA LEU A 290 -5.41 -18.90 5.96
C LEU A 290 -5.70 -20.38 5.62
N TYR A 291 -6.65 -20.63 4.72
CA TYR A 291 -6.99 -22.00 4.30
C TYR A 291 -5.87 -22.65 3.50
N ASN A 292 -5.16 -21.90 2.65
CA ASN A 292 -3.99 -22.39 1.93
C ASN A 292 -2.89 -22.86 2.92
N ALA A 293 -2.55 -22.04 3.93
CA ALA A 293 -1.60 -22.38 4.95
C ALA A 293 -2.01 -23.65 5.71
N PHE A 294 -3.27 -23.71 6.15
CA PHE A 294 -3.77 -24.83 6.94
C PHE A 294 -3.82 -26.13 6.12
N LEU A 295 -4.48 -26.13 4.96
CA LEU A 295 -4.64 -27.34 4.13
C LEU A 295 -3.30 -27.84 3.59
N THR A 296 -2.40 -26.93 3.19
CA THR A 296 -1.05 -27.28 2.78
C THR A 296 -0.30 -28.00 3.89
N GLN A 297 -0.34 -27.49 5.13
CA GLN A 297 0.31 -28.14 6.28
C GLN A 297 -0.31 -29.52 6.58
N GLN A 298 -1.66 -29.66 6.54
CA GLN A 298 -2.31 -30.95 6.79
C GLN A 298 -1.92 -31.98 5.73
N ILE A 299 -1.96 -31.59 4.45
CA ILE A 299 -1.60 -32.48 3.32
C ILE A 299 -0.11 -32.85 3.40
N GLN A 300 0.76 -31.89 3.73
CA GLN A 300 2.20 -32.15 3.90
C GLN A 300 2.47 -33.14 5.02
N ASN A 301 1.85 -32.95 6.20
CA ASN A 301 2.00 -33.86 7.35
C ASN A 301 1.51 -35.27 6.99
N GLU A 302 0.36 -35.40 6.30
CA GLU A 302 -0.14 -36.69 5.83
C GLU A 302 0.82 -37.34 4.82
N PHE A 303 1.43 -36.54 3.93
CA PHE A 303 2.37 -37.01 2.93
C PHE A 303 3.70 -37.51 3.53
N VAL A 304 4.22 -36.82 4.54
CA VAL A 304 5.46 -37.18 5.25
C VAL A 304 5.22 -38.27 6.31
N GLY A 305 3.97 -38.50 6.71
CA GLY A 305 3.59 -39.42 7.78
C GLY A 305 3.77 -38.82 9.17
N GLU A 306 3.79 -37.51 9.30
CA GLU A 306 3.88 -36.82 10.59
C GLU A 306 2.49 -36.56 11.17
N THR A 307 2.38 -36.61 12.49
CA THR A 307 1.16 -36.25 13.21
C THR A 307 1.13 -34.74 13.45
N SER A 308 0.13 -34.05 12.92
CA SER A 308 -0.06 -32.62 13.23
C SER A 308 -0.54 -32.45 14.67
N GLN A 309 0.01 -31.46 15.37
CA GLN A 309 -0.47 -31.06 16.69
C GLN A 309 -1.91 -30.55 16.56
N LYS A 310 -2.86 -31.26 17.16
CA LYS A 310 -4.28 -30.88 17.17
C LYS A 310 -4.59 -30.11 18.46
N TYR A 311 -5.23 -28.96 18.33
CA TYR A 311 -5.77 -28.20 19.43
C TYR A 311 -7.30 -28.33 19.41
N HIS A 312 -7.90 -28.46 20.58
CA HIS A 312 -9.34 -28.43 20.74
C HIS A 312 -9.70 -27.73 22.04
N PHE A 313 -10.57 -26.74 21.98
CA PHE A 313 -11.00 -25.97 23.14
C PHE A 313 -12.51 -26.06 23.29
N SER A 314 -12.98 -26.43 24.48
CA SER A 314 -14.40 -26.52 24.77
C SER A 314 -15.10 -25.17 24.86
N SER A 315 -14.35 -24.11 25.24
CA SER A 315 -14.84 -22.73 25.25
C SER A 315 -13.71 -21.75 24.94
N PHE A 316 -14.07 -20.52 24.61
CA PHE A 316 -13.11 -19.47 24.33
C PHE A 316 -12.29 -19.10 25.58
N LEU A 317 -12.87 -19.21 26.78
CA LEU A 317 -12.11 -19.02 28.04
C LEU A 317 -10.97 -20.02 28.15
N LYS A 318 -11.21 -21.30 27.84
CA LYS A 318 -10.15 -22.33 27.86
C LYS A 318 -9.04 -22.05 26.85
N ALA A 319 -9.40 -21.53 25.69
CA ALA A 319 -8.42 -21.09 24.72
C ALA A 319 -7.58 -19.89 25.22
N MET A 320 -8.22 -18.91 25.90
CA MET A 320 -7.53 -17.76 26.49
C MET A 320 -6.61 -18.17 27.65
N GLU A 321 -7.05 -19.10 28.50
CA GLU A 321 -6.22 -19.68 29.57
C GLU A 321 -4.99 -20.37 28.97
N PHE A 322 -5.17 -21.14 27.89
CA PHE A 322 -4.05 -21.78 27.17
C PHE A 322 -3.09 -20.73 26.61
N LEU A 323 -3.59 -19.69 25.92
CA LEU A 323 -2.74 -18.61 25.40
C LEU A 323 -1.98 -17.90 26.51
N ASN A 324 -2.60 -17.74 27.70
CA ASN A 324 -1.97 -17.13 28.85
C ASN A 324 -0.88 -18.05 29.49
N SER A 325 -0.99 -19.36 29.33
CA SER A 325 0.00 -20.32 29.82
C SER A 325 1.26 -20.42 28.95
N LEU A 326 1.23 -19.88 27.73
CA LEU A 326 2.40 -19.87 26.86
C LEU A 326 3.52 -19.03 27.48
N LYS A 327 4.76 -19.42 27.26
CA LYS A 327 5.93 -18.65 27.71
C LYS A 327 5.91 -17.25 27.09
N ASP A 328 6.45 -16.27 27.81
CA ASP A 328 6.57 -14.90 27.32
C ASP A 328 7.84 -14.73 26.49
N GLU A 329 7.86 -15.33 25.31
CA GLU A 329 8.96 -15.32 24.36
C GLU A 329 8.42 -15.16 22.92
N PRO A 330 9.23 -14.74 21.95
CA PRO A 330 8.81 -14.71 20.55
C PRO A 330 8.48 -16.13 20.07
N HIS A 331 7.27 -16.31 19.54
CA HIS A 331 6.82 -17.57 18.98
C HIS A 331 6.56 -17.43 17.48
N HIS A 332 6.59 -18.58 16.77
CA HIS A 332 6.09 -18.64 15.40
C HIS A 332 4.57 -18.88 15.39
N LEU A 333 3.89 -18.27 14.41
CA LEU A 333 2.45 -18.46 14.23
C LEU A 333 2.16 -19.95 13.97
N ASN A 334 1.32 -20.55 14.81
CA ASN A 334 0.87 -21.93 14.65
C ASN A 334 -0.51 -21.94 13.99
N ILE A 335 -0.56 -22.36 12.72
CA ILE A 335 -1.79 -22.36 11.94
C ILE A 335 -2.87 -23.28 12.53
N ASN A 336 -2.50 -24.40 13.14
CA ASN A 336 -3.45 -25.31 13.77
C ASN A 336 -4.12 -24.66 15.00
N LEU A 337 -3.36 -23.85 15.74
CA LEU A 337 -3.89 -23.09 16.87
C LEU A 337 -4.85 -22.00 16.41
N ILE A 338 -4.54 -21.28 15.31
CA ILE A 338 -5.42 -20.27 14.73
C ILE A 338 -6.75 -20.91 14.29
N PHE A 339 -6.70 -22.07 13.62
CA PHE A 339 -7.91 -22.79 13.19
C PHE A 339 -8.72 -23.32 14.38
N ALA A 340 -8.09 -23.87 15.39
CA ALA A 340 -8.77 -24.31 16.61
C ALA A 340 -9.49 -23.16 17.32
N LEU A 341 -8.85 -21.99 17.42
CA LEU A 341 -9.47 -20.78 17.96
C LEU A 341 -10.67 -20.32 17.09
N LYS A 342 -10.52 -20.33 15.76
CA LYS A 342 -11.61 -19.96 14.84
C LYS A 342 -12.89 -20.78 15.11
N GLU A 343 -12.74 -22.08 15.33
CA GLU A 343 -13.87 -23.00 15.60
C GLU A 343 -14.40 -22.93 17.04
N THR A 344 -13.66 -22.35 17.97
CA THR A 344 -14.00 -22.35 19.40
C THR A 344 -15.22 -21.43 19.66
N PRO A 345 -16.26 -21.90 20.38
CA PRO A 345 -17.43 -21.10 20.70
C PRO A 345 -17.13 -20.03 21.76
N PHE A 346 -17.78 -18.86 21.62
CA PHE A 346 -17.72 -17.77 22.61
C PHE A 346 -18.96 -17.84 23.50
N LEU A 347 -18.76 -18.09 24.81
CA LEU A 347 -19.82 -18.14 25.80
C LEU A 347 -19.88 -16.81 26.56
N LYS A 348 -21.04 -16.15 26.57
CA LYS A 348 -21.22 -14.80 27.17
C LYS A 348 -20.98 -14.78 28.67
N GLU A 349 -21.26 -15.87 29.37
CA GLU A 349 -21.12 -16.02 30.80
C GLU A 349 -19.66 -15.95 31.30
N GLU A 350 -18.71 -16.23 30.41
CA GLU A 350 -17.28 -16.22 30.69
C GLU A 350 -16.61 -14.86 30.42
N ASN A 351 -17.37 -13.86 29.96
CA ASN A 351 -16.82 -12.62 29.39
C ASN A 351 -15.92 -11.83 30.36
N GLU A 352 -16.21 -11.80 31.66
CA GLU A 352 -15.43 -11.02 32.63
C GLU A 352 -14.01 -11.60 32.79
N LYS A 353 -13.90 -12.93 32.93
CA LYS A 353 -12.60 -13.63 33.02
C LYS A 353 -11.79 -13.51 31.72
N ILE A 354 -12.48 -13.59 30.59
CA ILE A 354 -11.87 -13.41 29.27
C ILE A 354 -11.26 -12.02 29.14
N LEU A 355 -11.97 -10.97 29.57
CA LEU A 355 -11.45 -9.59 29.53
C LEU A 355 -10.27 -9.37 30.49
N GLU A 356 -10.27 -10.04 31.65
CA GLU A 356 -9.13 -10.02 32.57
C GLU A 356 -7.87 -10.62 31.93
N LEU A 357 -8.00 -11.81 31.33
CA LEU A 357 -6.90 -12.44 30.60
C LEU A 357 -6.45 -11.57 29.40
N PHE A 358 -7.40 -10.97 28.70
CA PHE A 358 -7.09 -10.06 27.59
C PHE A 358 -6.29 -8.84 28.04
N LYS A 359 -6.64 -8.25 29.19
CA LYS A 359 -5.84 -7.18 29.82
C LYS A 359 -4.42 -7.67 30.13
N GLY A 360 -4.27 -8.86 30.73
CA GLY A 360 -3.00 -9.44 31.06
C GLY A 360 -2.07 -9.64 29.87
N PHE A 361 -2.61 -9.86 28.67
CA PHE A 361 -1.77 -9.99 27.47
C PHE A 361 -0.99 -8.70 27.15
N PHE A 362 -1.51 -7.51 27.43
CA PHE A 362 -0.78 -6.26 27.22
C PHE A 362 0.39 -6.09 28.21
N GLU A 363 0.35 -6.75 29.37
CA GLU A 363 1.41 -6.70 30.38
C GLU A 363 2.61 -7.57 29.99
N ARG A 364 2.42 -8.55 29.09
CA ARG A 364 3.48 -9.42 28.59
C ARG A 364 4.48 -8.62 27.73
N LYS A 365 5.74 -9.04 27.75
CA LYS A 365 6.77 -8.47 26.88
C LYS A 365 6.45 -8.74 25.40
N HIS A 366 6.04 -9.95 25.06
CA HIS A 366 5.74 -10.43 23.71
C HIS A 366 4.24 -10.70 23.52
N SER A 367 3.44 -9.65 23.52
CA SER A 367 1.98 -9.73 23.34
C SER A 367 1.55 -9.85 21.89
N PHE A 368 2.37 -9.35 20.95
CA PHE A 368 2.07 -9.31 19.51
C PHE A 368 1.65 -10.69 18.97
N PHE A 369 2.39 -11.75 19.32
CA PHE A 369 2.08 -13.10 18.88
C PHE A 369 0.65 -13.54 19.25
N ILE A 370 0.26 -13.33 20.50
CA ILE A 370 -1.09 -13.72 21.00
C ILE A 370 -2.17 -12.88 20.32
N LEU A 371 -1.95 -11.56 20.23
CA LEU A 371 -2.90 -10.64 19.60
C LEU A 371 -3.04 -10.93 18.09
N LYS A 372 -1.94 -11.33 17.43
CA LYS A 372 -1.95 -11.72 16.00
C LYS A 372 -2.76 -13.01 15.78
N ILE A 373 -2.60 -14.02 16.66
CA ILE A 373 -3.42 -15.24 16.62
C ILE A 373 -4.91 -14.91 16.79
N LEU A 374 -5.24 -14.06 17.75
CA LEU A 374 -6.63 -13.59 17.96
C LEU A 374 -7.17 -12.83 16.76
N LEU A 375 -6.33 -12.02 16.10
CA LEU A 375 -6.67 -11.28 14.89
C LEU A 375 -6.97 -12.23 13.72
N ASP A 376 -6.07 -13.18 13.43
CA ASP A 376 -6.17 -14.08 12.28
C ASP A 376 -7.26 -15.14 12.45
N SER A 377 -7.53 -15.57 13.67
CA SER A 377 -8.69 -16.43 13.99
C SER A 377 -10.03 -15.71 13.94
N GLY A 378 -10.03 -14.37 13.83
CA GLY A 378 -11.24 -13.52 13.91
C GLY A 378 -11.77 -13.29 15.32
N LYS A 379 -11.15 -13.88 16.36
CA LYS A 379 -11.61 -13.78 17.77
C LYS A 379 -11.32 -12.42 18.40
N LEU A 380 -10.35 -11.66 17.88
CA LEU A 380 -10.08 -10.31 18.39
C LEU A 380 -11.31 -9.40 18.26
N LYS A 381 -12.14 -9.57 17.23
CA LYS A 381 -13.39 -8.81 17.04
C LYS A 381 -14.40 -9.04 18.18
N GLU A 382 -14.40 -10.22 18.77
CA GLU A 382 -15.29 -10.52 19.93
C GLU A 382 -14.86 -9.74 21.17
N LEU A 383 -13.56 -9.52 21.35
CA LEU A 383 -12.94 -8.81 22.47
C LEU A 383 -12.92 -7.30 22.25
N PHE A 384 -12.55 -6.87 21.05
CA PHE A 384 -12.32 -5.48 20.68
C PHE A 384 -13.22 -5.07 19.50
N LYS A 385 -14.52 -4.90 19.79
CA LYS A 385 -15.56 -4.58 18.80
C LYS A 385 -15.37 -3.29 18.01
N PRO A 386 -14.72 -2.22 18.54
CA PRO A 386 -14.53 -0.98 17.79
C PRO A 386 -13.65 -1.12 16.55
N MET A 387 -12.78 -2.13 16.49
CA MET A 387 -11.91 -2.35 15.34
C MET A 387 -12.69 -2.89 14.15
N ILE A 388 -12.51 -2.26 13.00
CA ILE A 388 -13.02 -2.73 11.72
C ILE A 388 -11.86 -3.31 10.92
N ARG A 389 -11.92 -4.62 10.64
CA ARG A 389 -10.90 -5.32 9.89
C ARG A 389 -10.79 -4.76 8.47
N PHE A 390 -9.56 -4.48 8.03
CA PHE A 390 -9.24 -3.96 6.70
C PHE A 390 -9.98 -2.67 6.31
N LEU A 391 -10.22 -1.78 7.27
CA LEU A 391 -10.72 -0.45 6.97
C LEU A 391 -9.63 0.37 6.29
N SER A 392 -9.94 0.93 5.12
CA SER A 392 -8.97 1.65 4.30
C SER A 392 -8.41 2.89 4.99
N ASN A 393 -7.09 3.12 4.85
CA ASN A 393 -6.38 4.28 5.36
C ASN A 393 -5.70 5.02 4.19
N GLU A 394 -6.20 6.19 3.83
CA GLU A 394 -5.67 6.97 2.71
C GLU A 394 -4.27 7.56 2.95
N GLU A 395 -3.83 7.59 4.20
CA GLU A 395 -2.54 8.17 4.61
C GLU A 395 -1.43 7.12 4.81
N SER A 396 -1.72 5.84 4.56
CA SER A 396 -0.80 4.73 4.77
C SER A 396 -0.87 3.72 3.64
N ASP A 397 0.18 2.93 3.45
CA ASP A 397 0.16 1.74 2.56
C ASP A 397 -0.70 0.61 3.13
N TYR A 398 -1.05 0.67 4.41
CA TYR A 398 -1.76 -0.37 5.15
C TYR A 398 -3.11 0.13 5.67
N CYS A 399 -4.07 -0.78 5.83
CA CYS A 399 -5.31 -0.53 6.54
C CYS A 399 -5.05 -0.17 8.01
N PHE A 400 -5.99 0.49 8.68
CA PHE A 400 -5.83 0.95 10.06
C PHE A 400 -5.45 -0.17 11.03
N ASP A 401 -6.11 -1.32 10.95
CA ASP A 401 -5.83 -2.48 11.80
C ASP A 401 -4.45 -3.09 11.50
N VAL A 402 -4.08 -3.22 10.23
CA VAL A 402 -2.78 -3.75 9.82
C VAL A 402 -1.64 -2.83 10.26
N GLU A 403 -1.78 -1.50 10.05
CA GLU A 403 -0.79 -0.52 10.51
C GLU A 403 -0.60 -0.59 12.03
N ALA A 404 -1.68 -0.67 12.81
CA ALA A 404 -1.61 -0.79 14.26
C ALA A 404 -0.84 -2.05 14.70
N PHE A 405 -1.06 -3.19 14.05
CA PHE A 405 -0.33 -4.42 14.36
C PHE A 405 1.14 -4.37 13.96
N LEU A 406 1.48 -3.75 12.84
CA LEU A 406 2.87 -3.52 12.46
C LEU A 406 3.59 -2.58 13.44
N VAL A 407 2.90 -1.52 13.89
CA VAL A 407 3.43 -0.62 14.94
C VAL A 407 3.62 -1.36 16.26
N LEU A 408 2.70 -2.27 16.64
CA LEU A 408 2.81 -3.08 17.84
C LEU A 408 4.01 -4.03 17.77
N GLU A 409 4.20 -4.71 16.64
CA GLU A 409 5.35 -5.58 16.40
C GLU A 409 6.68 -4.81 16.53
N GLU A 410 6.75 -3.64 15.89
CA GLU A 410 7.96 -2.80 15.93
C GLU A 410 8.20 -2.19 17.32
N PHE A 411 7.13 -1.87 18.04
CA PHE A 411 7.21 -1.38 19.42
C PHE A 411 7.83 -2.44 20.35
N GLU A 412 7.43 -3.70 20.23
CA GLU A 412 7.96 -4.79 21.06
C GLU A 412 9.44 -5.12 20.78
N LYS A 413 9.91 -4.94 19.55
CA LYS A 413 11.34 -5.11 19.20
C LYS A 413 12.26 -4.15 19.95
N ARG A 414 11.75 -3.03 20.45
CA ARG A 414 12.55 -2.03 21.17
C ARG A 414 12.92 -2.43 22.60
N ASP A 415 12.25 -3.44 23.15
CA ASP A 415 12.51 -4.01 24.50
C ASP A 415 12.66 -2.98 25.62
N LEU A 416 11.73 -2.04 25.68
CA LEU A 416 11.77 -0.92 26.64
C LEU A 416 11.15 -1.33 27.98
N ALA A 417 11.89 -1.13 29.08
CA ALA A 417 11.40 -1.37 30.44
C ALA A 417 10.62 -0.13 30.96
N LEU A 418 9.48 0.18 30.35
CA LEU A 418 8.62 1.30 30.77
C LEU A 418 7.46 0.77 31.60
N LYS A 419 7.09 1.50 32.66
CA LYS A 419 5.89 1.20 33.47
C LYS A 419 4.59 1.29 32.62
N GLU A 420 4.61 2.10 31.59
CA GLU A 420 3.47 2.37 30.70
C GLU A 420 3.39 1.41 29.52
N ASN A 421 4.26 0.39 29.39
CA ASN A 421 4.26 -0.51 28.22
C ASN A 421 2.89 -1.10 27.89
N ALA A 422 2.16 -1.62 28.87
CA ALA A 422 0.82 -2.19 28.67
C ALA A 422 -0.16 -1.13 28.15
N LEU A 423 -0.10 0.09 28.68
CA LEU A 423 -0.93 1.20 28.24
C LEU A 423 -0.59 1.62 26.80
N LEU A 424 0.71 1.72 26.45
CA LEU A 424 1.16 2.09 25.11
C LEU A 424 0.71 1.06 24.07
N LYS A 425 0.80 -0.25 24.35
CA LYS A 425 0.29 -1.32 23.48
C LYS A 425 -1.23 -1.20 23.28
N LEU A 426 -1.96 -0.87 24.33
CA LEU A 426 -3.40 -0.62 24.23
C LEU A 426 -3.70 0.61 23.36
N VAL A 427 -2.96 1.70 23.53
CA VAL A 427 -3.07 2.92 22.68
C VAL A 427 -2.76 2.58 21.22
N ILE A 428 -1.73 1.78 20.95
CA ILE A 428 -1.41 1.30 19.60
C ILE A 428 -2.59 0.49 19.03
N LEU A 429 -3.16 -0.42 19.78
CA LEU A 429 -4.34 -1.18 19.31
C LEU A 429 -5.51 -0.24 18.99
N PHE A 430 -5.74 0.79 19.83
CA PHE A 430 -6.78 1.79 19.57
C PHE A 430 -6.52 2.65 18.35
N SER A 431 -5.29 2.79 17.87
CA SER A 431 -5.00 3.49 16.60
C SER A 431 -5.62 2.80 15.38
N SER A 432 -6.07 1.55 15.52
CA SER A 432 -6.85 0.83 14.50
C SER A 432 -8.31 1.28 14.38
N VAL A 433 -8.81 2.07 15.34
CA VAL A 433 -10.19 2.53 15.38
C VAL A 433 -10.30 3.87 14.66
N LYS A 434 -11.13 3.94 13.61
CA LYS A 434 -11.48 5.19 12.95
C LYS A 434 -12.71 5.77 13.59
N GLU A 435 -12.60 6.92 14.22
CA GLU A 435 -13.72 7.67 14.76
C GLU A 435 -14.08 8.85 13.83
N GLU A 436 -15.37 9.05 13.60
CA GLU A 436 -15.86 10.06 12.64
C GLU A 436 -15.84 11.49 13.23
N ASN A 437 -15.83 11.63 14.56
CA ASN A 437 -15.88 12.92 15.25
C ASN A 437 -14.91 13.00 16.44
N GLU A 438 -14.20 14.12 16.59
CA GLU A 438 -13.31 14.38 17.74
C GLU A 438 -14.03 14.30 19.11
N LEU A 439 -15.32 14.60 19.18
CA LEU A 439 -16.12 14.51 20.40
C LEU A 439 -16.39 13.07 20.83
N SER A 440 -16.49 12.13 19.87
CA SER A 440 -16.62 10.69 20.13
C SER A 440 -15.29 10.02 20.44
N MET A 441 -14.18 10.61 19.96
CA MET A 441 -12.81 10.15 20.16
C MET A 441 -12.44 10.09 21.63
N GLY A 442 -12.77 9.27 22.36
CA GLY A 442 -12.50 9.16 23.78
C GLY A 442 -13.58 8.44 24.53
N GLY A 443 -14.82 8.51 24.04
CA GLY A 443 -15.93 7.76 24.61
C GLY A 443 -15.69 6.26 24.49
N VAL A 444 -15.27 5.81 23.32
CA VAL A 444 -14.96 4.40 23.06
C VAL A 444 -13.76 3.94 23.90
N PHE A 445 -12.68 4.75 23.97
CA PHE A 445 -11.52 4.43 24.78
C PHE A 445 -11.86 4.35 26.27
N ARG A 446 -12.60 5.33 26.81
CA ARG A 446 -13.04 5.33 28.20
C ARG A 446 -13.94 4.14 28.53
N ALA A 447 -14.93 3.86 27.68
CA ALA A 447 -15.84 2.74 27.87
C ALA A 447 -15.10 1.40 27.86
N PHE A 448 -14.11 1.23 26.98
CA PHE A 448 -13.32 0.02 26.91
C PHE A 448 -12.32 -0.06 28.08
N GLY A 449 -11.64 1.03 28.43
CA GLY A 449 -10.73 1.09 29.58
C GLY A 449 -11.46 0.80 30.91
N ALA A 450 -12.70 1.27 31.06
CA ALA A 450 -13.53 0.94 32.21
C ALA A 450 -13.86 -0.58 32.27
N LYS A 451 -14.14 -1.22 31.11
CA LYS A 451 -14.33 -2.67 31.03
C LYS A 451 -13.08 -3.45 31.42
N LEU A 452 -11.90 -2.94 31.05
CA LEU A 452 -10.61 -3.52 31.44
C LEU A 452 -10.21 -3.17 32.88
N LYS A 453 -11.02 -2.43 33.61
CA LYS A 453 -10.74 -1.97 35.00
C LYS A 453 -9.36 -1.25 35.08
N LEU A 454 -9.10 -0.32 34.15
CA LEU A 454 -7.88 0.52 34.19
C LEU A 454 -7.99 1.54 35.31
N GLU A 455 -6.85 1.86 35.95
CA GLU A 455 -6.76 2.95 36.91
C GLU A 455 -7.03 4.31 36.24
N ASN A 456 -7.68 5.23 36.95
CA ASN A 456 -8.06 6.54 36.41
C ASN A 456 -6.87 7.32 35.82
N LYS A 457 -5.71 7.29 36.48
CA LYS A 457 -4.49 7.95 35.97
C LYS A 457 -4.01 7.35 34.65
N ALA A 458 -4.01 6.02 34.54
CA ALA A 458 -3.65 5.32 33.31
C ALA A 458 -4.68 5.59 32.20
N LEU A 459 -5.98 5.61 32.55
CA LEU A 459 -7.05 5.89 31.61
C LEU A 459 -6.93 7.30 31.01
N GLU A 460 -6.70 8.34 31.83
CA GLU A 460 -6.55 9.72 31.33
C GLU A 460 -5.26 9.91 30.53
N LEU A 461 -4.14 9.29 30.93
CA LEU A 461 -2.91 9.30 30.14
C LEU A 461 -3.12 8.60 28.80
N GLY A 462 -3.70 7.39 28.80
CA GLY A 462 -3.96 6.64 27.57
C GLY A 462 -4.90 7.39 26.61
N LEU A 463 -5.94 8.02 27.15
CA LEU A 463 -6.86 8.85 26.38
C LEU A 463 -6.15 10.04 25.73
N LYS A 464 -5.27 10.71 26.47
CA LYS A 464 -4.47 11.83 25.98
C LYS A 464 -3.55 11.39 24.83
N LEU A 465 -2.84 10.27 25.00
CA LEU A 465 -1.96 9.72 23.97
C LEU A 465 -2.75 9.27 22.73
N TYR A 466 -3.90 8.63 22.92
CA TYR A 466 -4.78 8.19 21.84
C TYR A 466 -5.30 9.35 20.99
N LYS A 467 -5.87 10.38 21.64
CA LYS A 467 -6.38 11.58 20.95
C LYS A 467 -5.29 12.31 20.16
N ASN A 468 -4.06 12.25 20.60
CA ASN A 468 -2.93 12.94 19.98
C ASN A 468 -1.99 11.99 19.21
N PHE A 469 -2.41 10.74 18.93
CA PHE A 469 -1.55 9.71 18.36
C PHE A 469 -0.81 10.12 17.09
N ASN A 470 -1.47 10.90 16.21
CA ASN A 470 -0.89 11.41 14.98
C ASN A 470 -0.40 12.88 15.10
N ALA A 471 -0.59 13.55 16.22
CA ALA A 471 -0.35 14.99 16.34
C ALA A 471 1.09 15.41 16.00
N LEU A 472 2.09 14.69 16.50
CA LEU A 472 3.50 15.02 16.19
C LEU A 472 3.82 14.78 14.72
N LYS A 473 3.30 13.70 14.11
CA LYS A 473 3.46 13.43 12.69
C LYS A 473 2.85 14.56 11.86
N GLU A 474 1.62 14.93 12.14
CA GLU A 474 0.92 16.00 11.43
C GLU A 474 1.63 17.35 11.52
N LEU A 475 2.14 17.68 12.71
CA LEU A 475 2.90 18.91 12.89
C LEU A 475 4.20 18.90 12.08
N VAL A 476 4.94 17.80 12.09
CA VAL A 476 6.17 17.68 11.30
C VAL A 476 5.86 17.76 9.80
N GLU A 477 4.80 17.17 9.33
CA GLU A 477 4.48 17.07 7.90
C GLU A 477 3.76 18.32 7.35
N LYS A 478 2.89 18.97 8.15
CA LYS A 478 1.93 19.97 7.65
C LYS A 478 2.15 21.38 8.23
N GLU A 479 2.83 21.53 9.40
CA GLU A 479 2.87 22.79 10.14
C GLU A 479 4.30 23.31 10.31
N ASP A 480 4.43 24.62 10.60
CA ASP A 480 5.73 25.18 11.01
C ASP A 480 6.00 24.83 12.48
N ILE A 481 6.97 23.95 12.68
CA ILE A 481 7.39 23.49 14.03
C ILE A 481 8.06 24.59 14.89
N TYR A 482 8.19 25.79 14.37
CA TYR A 482 8.70 26.97 15.08
C TYR A 482 7.60 28.00 15.39
N ASN A 483 6.37 27.78 14.88
CA ASN A 483 5.26 28.69 15.14
C ASN A 483 4.82 28.59 16.61
N PRO A 484 4.87 29.71 17.38
CA PRO A 484 4.51 29.73 18.79
C PRO A 484 3.10 29.26 19.09
N LEU A 485 2.11 29.59 18.22
CA LEU A 485 0.72 29.19 18.41
C LEU A 485 0.54 27.69 18.27
N ILE A 486 1.20 27.08 17.29
CA ILE A 486 1.15 25.63 17.05
C ILE A 486 1.80 24.88 18.22
N LEU A 487 2.97 25.36 18.67
CA LEU A 487 3.66 24.77 19.82
C LEU A 487 2.84 24.91 21.10
N SER A 488 2.29 26.10 21.39
CA SER A 488 1.44 26.33 22.54
C SER A 488 0.20 25.42 22.55
N ALA A 489 -0.46 25.25 21.38
CA ALA A 489 -1.58 24.34 21.23
C ALA A 489 -1.19 22.87 21.48
N LEU A 490 -0.01 22.43 21.03
CA LEU A 490 0.52 21.10 21.35
C LEU A 490 0.77 20.92 22.84
N LEU A 491 1.44 21.89 23.48
CA LEU A 491 1.78 21.84 24.90
C LEU A 491 0.53 21.81 25.79
N SER A 492 -0.48 22.61 25.45
CA SER A 492 -1.76 22.60 26.19
C SER A 492 -2.50 21.25 26.09
N LYS A 493 -2.39 20.54 24.97
CA LYS A 493 -2.97 19.21 24.79
C LYS A 493 -2.23 18.12 25.56
N LEU A 494 -0.90 18.22 25.68
CA LEU A 494 -0.05 17.22 26.32
C LEU A 494 0.16 17.46 27.81
N GLU A 495 0.09 18.72 28.26
CA GLU A 495 0.17 19.19 29.66
C GLU A 495 1.51 18.93 30.39
N ASN A 496 2.29 17.92 30.01
CA ASN A 496 3.55 17.61 30.66
C ASN A 496 4.55 16.91 29.71
N LEU A 497 5.83 16.98 30.10
CA LEU A 497 6.96 16.44 29.35
C LEU A 497 6.85 14.90 29.15
N LYS A 498 6.37 14.18 30.17
CA LYS A 498 6.21 12.71 30.07
C LYS A 498 5.26 12.31 28.95
N SER A 499 4.12 12.99 28.82
CA SER A 499 3.16 12.74 27.72
C SER A 499 3.79 13.01 26.35
N LEU A 500 4.62 14.05 26.23
CA LEU A 500 5.37 14.36 25.01
C LEU A 500 6.37 13.24 24.67
N GLU A 501 7.12 12.74 25.63
CA GLU A 501 8.13 11.69 25.44
C GLU A 501 7.50 10.35 25.01
N LEU A 502 6.40 9.95 25.65
CA LEU A 502 5.66 8.76 25.29
C LEU A 502 5.03 8.89 23.87
N LEU A 503 4.48 10.06 23.54
CA LEU A 503 3.94 10.32 22.22
C LEU A 503 5.03 10.33 21.14
N ALA A 504 6.22 10.90 21.47
CA ALA A 504 7.37 10.87 20.58
C ALA A 504 7.85 9.44 20.29
N LEU A 505 7.86 8.58 21.30
CA LEU A 505 8.17 7.16 21.15
C LEU A 505 7.20 6.47 20.19
N LEU A 506 5.89 6.66 20.38
CA LEU A 506 4.87 6.11 19.49
C LEU A 506 5.01 6.63 18.05
N THR A 507 5.26 7.93 17.90
CA THR A 507 5.45 8.56 16.58
C THR A 507 6.70 8.03 15.89
N LYS A 508 7.82 7.87 16.59
CA LYS A 508 9.06 7.28 16.03
C LYS A 508 8.86 5.82 15.62
N THR A 509 8.11 5.05 16.40
CA THR A 509 7.79 3.67 16.07
C THR A 509 6.92 3.58 14.80
N LYS A 510 5.87 4.41 14.72
CA LYS A 510 5.01 4.47 13.53
C LYS A 510 5.78 4.94 12.29
N ALA A 511 6.69 5.91 12.44
CA ALA A 511 7.52 6.43 11.36
C ALA A 511 8.44 5.36 10.73
N GLN A 512 8.89 4.38 11.49
CA GLN A 512 9.67 3.24 10.97
C GLN A 512 8.83 2.36 10.03
N ILE A 513 7.56 2.11 10.36
CA ILE A 513 6.65 1.32 9.52
C ILE A 513 6.34 2.03 8.19
N SER A 514 6.24 3.35 8.21
CA SER A 514 6.01 4.15 7.01
C SER A 514 7.29 4.47 6.23
N ASN A 515 8.45 3.93 6.63
CA ASN A 515 9.76 4.23 6.04
C ASN A 515 9.99 5.74 5.90
N ALA A 516 9.68 6.49 6.96
CA ALA A 516 9.80 7.94 6.96
C ALA A 516 11.25 8.38 6.66
N SER A 517 11.39 9.47 5.91
CA SER A 517 12.68 9.99 5.46
C SER A 517 13.57 10.44 6.64
N PRO A 518 14.89 10.47 6.48
CA PRO A 518 15.80 11.05 7.48
C PRO A 518 15.44 12.51 7.84
N PHE A 519 14.88 13.25 6.91
CA PHE A 519 14.38 14.60 7.14
C PHE A 519 13.26 14.62 8.19
N PHE A 520 12.32 13.67 8.13
CA PHE A 520 11.24 13.55 9.12
C PHE A 520 11.79 13.41 10.55
N TYR A 521 12.76 12.52 10.77
CA TYR A 521 13.36 12.32 12.10
C TYR A 521 14.09 13.57 12.59
N LYS A 522 14.86 14.24 11.72
CA LYS A 522 15.51 15.52 12.05
C LYS A 522 14.50 16.61 12.42
N ALA A 523 13.40 16.70 11.69
CA ALA A 523 12.33 17.66 11.97
C ALA A 523 11.57 17.33 13.26
N LEU A 524 11.31 16.04 13.51
CA LEU A 524 10.69 15.56 14.75
C LEU A 524 11.57 15.89 15.97
N ASP A 525 12.87 15.61 15.89
CA ASP A 525 13.79 15.94 17.00
C ASP A 525 13.84 17.46 17.29
N LYS A 526 13.83 18.30 16.23
CA LYS A 526 13.72 19.75 16.39
C LYS A 526 12.38 20.18 17.02
N LEU A 527 11.27 19.55 16.62
CA LEU A 527 9.96 19.79 17.24
C LEU A 527 9.99 19.45 18.74
N LEU A 528 10.57 18.31 19.11
CA LEU A 528 10.67 17.87 20.50
C LEU A 528 11.53 18.83 21.34
N ILE A 529 12.65 19.32 20.79
CA ILE A 529 13.49 20.34 21.46
C ILE A 529 12.70 21.63 21.67
N ASN A 530 11.99 22.11 20.64
CA ASN A 530 11.18 23.33 20.74
C ASN A 530 10.05 23.17 21.77
N ALA A 531 9.39 22.01 21.82
CA ALA A 531 8.32 21.71 22.75
C ALA A 531 8.85 21.62 24.20
N LYS A 532 10.05 21.05 24.43
CA LYS A 532 10.71 21.03 25.75
C LYS A 532 10.99 22.44 26.27
N TYR A 533 11.54 23.31 25.43
CA TYR A 533 11.74 24.71 25.78
C TYR A 533 10.44 25.40 26.20
N GLY A 534 9.34 25.12 25.53
CA GLY A 534 8.03 25.66 25.86
C GLY A 534 7.46 25.17 27.19
N PHE A 535 7.82 23.96 27.66
CA PHE A 535 7.49 23.48 29.00
C PHE A 535 8.34 24.13 30.10
N GLU A 536 9.59 24.52 29.77
CA GLU A 536 10.49 25.21 30.71
C GLU A 536 10.11 26.70 30.87
N ASP A 537 9.87 27.39 29.75
CA ASP A 537 9.51 28.81 29.73
C ASP A 537 8.66 29.12 28.47
N ALA A 538 7.41 29.51 28.70
CA ALA A 538 6.48 29.83 27.61
C ALA A 538 6.96 31.02 26.74
N ASN A 539 7.76 31.95 27.26
CA ASN A 539 8.32 33.08 26.51
C ASN A 539 9.31 32.59 25.43
N LEU A 540 9.94 31.42 25.62
CA LEU A 540 10.84 30.85 24.64
C LEU A 540 10.11 30.29 23.39
N LEU A 541 8.77 30.32 23.35
CA LEU A 541 8.01 30.04 22.16
C LEU A 541 8.00 31.21 21.19
N GLU A 542 8.12 32.46 21.69
CA GLU A 542 8.11 33.66 20.84
C GLU A 542 9.39 33.75 19.99
N GLU A 543 9.19 33.98 18.68
CA GLU A 543 10.26 34.02 17.68
C GLU A 543 11.30 35.13 17.99
N SER A 544 10.83 36.31 18.35
CA SER A 544 11.68 37.42 18.72
C SER A 544 12.57 37.13 19.93
N THR A 545 11.99 36.54 20.97
CA THR A 545 12.72 36.17 22.22
C THR A 545 13.78 35.10 21.92
N ARG A 546 13.45 34.10 21.11
CA ARG A 546 14.39 33.04 20.68
C ARG A 546 15.54 33.61 19.86
N ARG A 547 15.25 34.52 18.94
CA ARG A 547 16.28 35.22 18.15
C ARG A 547 17.24 35.94 19.06
N VAL A 548 16.74 36.81 19.95
CA VAL A 548 17.57 37.60 20.88
C VAL A 548 18.45 36.68 21.72
N LYS A 549 17.88 35.63 22.33
CA LYS A 549 18.66 34.68 23.16
C LYS A 549 19.78 34.01 22.36
N LYS A 550 19.45 33.55 21.15
CA LYS A 550 20.42 32.86 20.29
C LYS A 550 21.49 33.79 19.73
N GLU A 551 21.14 35.01 19.38
CA GLU A 551 22.07 36.06 18.96
C GLU A 551 23.03 36.49 20.08
N GLN A 552 22.52 36.64 21.30
CA GLN A 552 23.36 36.91 22.46
C GLN A 552 24.38 35.79 22.71
N THR A 553 23.95 34.53 22.55
CA THR A 553 24.85 33.37 22.66
C THR A 553 25.88 33.35 21.54
N LEU A 554 25.47 33.61 20.29
CA LEU A 554 26.36 33.67 19.12
C LEU A 554 27.46 34.71 19.32
N ARG A 555 27.08 35.92 19.75
CA ARG A 555 28.03 37.04 20.01
C ARG A 555 29.11 36.71 21.05
N ARG A 556 28.89 35.72 21.92
CA ARG A 556 29.85 35.26 22.94
C ARG A 556 30.75 34.14 22.45
N THR A 557 30.49 33.56 21.28
CA THR A 557 31.30 32.46 20.72
C THR A 557 32.62 33.02 20.18
N LYS A 558 33.72 32.28 20.41
CA LYS A 558 35.05 32.64 19.87
C LYS A 558 34.97 32.79 18.35
N ALA A 559 34.28 31.87 17.66
CA ALA A 559 34.11 31.89 16.22
C ALA A 559 33.47 33.18 15.68
N PHE A 560 32.57 33.83 16.45
CA PHE A 560 31.99 35.10 16.07
C PHE A 560 32.91 36.26 16.39
N LEU A 561 33.61 36.23 17.55
CA LEU A 561 34.54 37.29 17.98
C LEU A 561 35.77 37.42 17.06
N ASP A 562 36.22 36.32 16.49
CA ASP A 562 37.34 36.30 15.55
C ASP A 562 36.98 36.79 14.13
N LEU A 563 35.71 37.15 13.86
CA LEU A 563 35.26 37.65 12.57
C LEU A 563 35.62 39.15 12.36
N ASN A 564 35.77 39.55 11.12
CA ASN A 564 35.86 40.96 10.72
C ASN A 564 34.62 41.72 11.21
N PRO A 565 34.80 42.96 11.80
CA PRO A 565 33.69 43.80 12.28
C PRO A 565 32.55 44.00 11.26
N LEU A 566 32.87 44.14 9.99
CA LEU A 566 31.87 44.26 8.92
C LEU A 566 30.97 43.00 8.82
N LEU A 567 31.55 41.82 8.95
CA LEU A 567 30.80 40.58 8.91
C LEU A 567 29.97 40.37 10.18
N GLN A 568 30.51 40.73 11.33
CA GLN A 568 29.78 40.71 12.60
C GLN A 568 28.53 41.61 12.51
N ASP A 569 28.68 42.82 11.98
CA ASP A 569 27.56 43.75 11.74
C ASP A 569 26.53 43.15 10.77
N LYS A 570 26.96 42.60 9.65
CA LYS A 570 26.05 41.96 8.67
C LYS A 570 25.29 40.79 9.26
N ILE A 571 25.89 39.92 10.07
CA ILE A 571 25.24 38.81 10.73
C ILE A 571 24.13 39.29 11.67
N THR A 572 24.37 40.35 12.42
CA THR A 572 23.39 40.91 13.38
C THR A 572 22.20 41.59 12.65
N HIS A 573 22.43 42.07 11.43
CA HIS A 573 21.41 42.70 10.57
C HIS A 573 20.75 41.73 9.58
N ILE A 574 20.92 40.41 9.71
CA ILE A 574 20.17 39.43 8.91
C ILE A 574 18.68 39.61 9.19
N LYS A 575 17.90 39.83 8.14
CA LYS A 575 16.46 40.14 8.25
C LYS A 575 15.64 38.98 8.77
N SER A 576 15.91 37.76 8.31
CA SER A 576 15.14 36.57 8.69
C SER A 576 15.46 36.10 10.11
N ASN A 577 14.47 36.21 11.02
CA ASN A 577 14.57 35.65 12.37
C ASN A 577 14.75 34.11 12.33
N LEU A 578 13.99 33.47 11.45
CA LEU A 578 14.01 32.02 11.32
C LEU A 578 15.37 31.49 10.83
N PHE A 579 16.13 32.29 10.06
CA PHE A 579 17.49 31.91 9.68
C PHE A 579 18.40 31.77 10.92
N ILE A 580 18.40 32.75 11.79
CA ILE A 580 19.19 32.72 13.03
C ILE A 580 18.74 31.58 13.94
N ILE A 581 17.42 31.39 14.11
CA ILE A 581 16.86 30.39 15.03
C ILE A 581 17.12 28.96 14.55
N LYS A 582 16.97 28.69 13.25
CA LYS A 582 16.97 27.32 12.67
C LYS A 582 18.37 26.75 12.39
N ASN A 583 19.39 27.62 12.21
CA ASN A 583 20.71 27.16 11.77
C ASN A 583 21.72 27.12 12.96
N PRO A 584 22.67 26.18 12.98
CA PRO A 584 23.81 26.18 13.91
C PRO A 584 24.66 27.43 13.75
N PHE A 585 25.42 27.79 14.77
CA PHE A 585 26.29 29.00 14.74
C PHE A 585 27.32 28.95 13.61
N GLU A 586 27.91 27.79 13.39
CA GLU A 586 28.89 27.55 12.32
C GLU A 586 28.29 27.79 10.95
N ASP A 587 27.05 27.29 10.71
CA ASP A 587 26.35 27.49 9.43
C ASP A 587 25.98 28.97 9.23
N ILE A 588 25.51 29.65 10.28
CA ILE A 588 25.20 31.09 10.20
C ILE A 588 26.42 31.88 9.75
N ILE A 589 27.59 31.63 10.38
CA ILE A 589 28.85 32.32 10.07
C ILE A 589 29.27 31.96 8.63
N LYS A 590 29.31 30.68 8.27
CA LYS A 590 29.72 30.21 6.95
C LYS A 590 28.85 30.79 5.82
N ILE A 591 27.53 30.75 5.98
CA ILE A 591 26.58 31.27 5.00
C ILE A 591 26.74 32.80 4.87
N ALA A 592 26.88 33.52 5.97
CA ALA A 592 27.10 34.94 5.95
C ALA A 592 28.43 35.34 5.29
N GLN A 593 29.53 34.61 5.54
CA GLN A 593 30.81 34.80 4.87
C GLN A 593 30.69 34.63 3.35
N ILE A 594 30.06 33.53 2.90
CA ILE A 594 29.87 33.29 1.50
C ILE A 594 28.98 34.39 0.87
N ALA A 595 27.88 34.77 1.53
CA ALA A 595 26.98 35.80 1.06
C ALA A 595 27.66 37.20 0.98
N LEU A 596 28.66 37.46 1.79
CA LEU A 596 29.41 38.73 1.72
C LEU A 596 30.24 38.81 0.42
N HIS A 597 30.85 37.70 -0.01
CA HIS A 597 31.84 37.67 -1.10
C HIS A 597 31.31 37.17 -2.43
N GLN A 598 30.18 36.46 -2.48
CA GLN A 598 29.66 35.82 -3.69
C GLN A 598 28.19 36.20 -3.89
N ASP A 599 27.82 36.53 -5.13
CA ASP A 599 26.43 36.81 -5.51
C ASP A 599 25.62 35.56 -5.78
N PHE A 600 26.34 34.47 -6.14
CA PHE A 600 25.73 33.17 -6.40
C PHE A 600 26.65 32.04 -5.92
N LYS A 601 26.10 31.12 -5.16
CA LYS A 601 26.77 29.89 -4.75
C LYS A 601 25.73 28.82 -4.49
N PHE A 602 26.00 27.60 -4.92
CA PHE A 602 25.21 26.44 -4.49
C PHE A 602 26.11 25.28 -4.06
N TRP A 603 25.55 24.42 -3.24
CA TRP A 603 26.17 23.13 -2.89
C TRP A 603 25.13 22.05 -2.66
N LEU A 604 25.58 20.83 -2.95
CA LEU A 604 24.76 19.63 -2.97
C LEU A 604 25.27 18.67 -1.89
N ASN A 605 24.38 18.27 -1.00
CA ASN A 605 24.65 17.20 -0.04
C ASN A 605 23.86 15.94 -0.44
N THR A 606 24.54 14.78 -0.43
CA THR A 606 24.00 13.48 -0.84
C THR A 606 24.33 12.36 0.15
N GLU A 607 24.76 12.71 1.36
CA GLU A 607 25.17 11.72 2.37
C GLU A 607 24.00 10.91 2.93
N SER A 608 22.81 11.52 3.03
CA SER A 608 21.60 10.84 3.53
C SER A 608 20.48 10.86 2.50
N ASN A 609 19.98 12.02 2.19
CA ASN A 609 19.02 12.31 1.14
C ASN A 609 19.52 13.52 0.36
N LEU A 610 19.02 13.70 -0.87
CA LEU A 610 19.41 14.81 -1.71
C LEU A 610 18.98 16.14 -1.04
N SER A 611 19.95 16.98 -0.70
CA SER A 611 19.74 18.33 -0.19
C SER A 611 20.52 19.32 -1.02
N LEU A 612 19.89 20.45 -1.35
CA LEU A 612 20.47 21.51 -2.15
C LEU A 612 20.32 22.83 -1.41
N GLU A 613 21.40 23.57 -1.33
CA GLU A 613 21.48 24.87 -0.71
C GLU A 613 21.98 25.89 -1.72
N ILE A 614 21.39 27.10 -1.72
CA ILE A 614 21.73 28.15 -2.69
C ILE A 614 21.80 29.50 -1.97
N ILE A 615 22.83 30.29 -2.24
CA ILE A 615 22.89 31.71 -1.99
C ILE A 615 22.75 32.40 -3.35
N CYS A 616 21.81 33.34 -3.45
CA CYS A 616 21.58 34.11 -4.69
C CYS A 616 20.98 35.49 -4.42
N GLN A 617 20.89 36.31 -5.44
CA GLN A 617 20.16 37.57 -5.42
C GLN A 617 18.65 37.33 -5.37
N LYS A 618 17.88 38.29 -4.86
CA LYS A 618 16.43 38.21 -4.68
C LYS A 618 15.63 38.02 -5.99
N ASP A 619 16.20 38.43 -7.11
CA ASP A 619 15.60 38.32 -8.46
C ASP A 619 15.84 36.95 -9.13
N PHE A 620 16.54 36.02 -8.47
CA PHE A 620 16.83 34.69 -8.99
C PHE A 620 15.56 33.94 -9.35
N LYS A 621 15.54 33.36 -10.57
CA LYS A 621 14.38 32.66 -11.14
C LYS A 621 14.31 31.20 -10.65
N ILE A 622 13.84 31.01 -9.45
CA ILE A 622 13.78 29.71 -8.78
C ILE A 622 12.88 28.69 -9.49
N GLU A 623 11.85 29.16 -10.21
CA GLU A 623 10.92 28.31 -10.95
C GLU A 623 11.59 27.53 -12.07
N HIS A 624 12.61 28.11 -12.73
CA HIS A 624 13.40 27.41 -13.75
C HIS A 624 14.21 26.28 -13.14
N PHE A 625 14.72 26.52 -11.97
CA PHE A 625 15.49 25.56 -11.20
C PHE A 625 14.63 24.38 -10.73
N LEU A 626 13.47 24.65 -10.15
CA LEU A 626 12.52 23.61 -9.73
C LEU A 626 12.00 22.78 -10.90
N TYR A 627 11.85 23.40 -12.07
CA TYR A 627 11.48 22.66 -13.27
C TYR A 627 12.56 21.67 -13.71
N ALA A 628 13.82 22.07 -13.64
CA ALA A 628 14.95 21.19 -13.98
C ALA A 628 15.07 19.99 -13.01
N LEU A 629 14.63 20.17 -11.76
CA LEU A 629 14.65 19.14 -10.72
C LEU A 629 13.29 18.42 -10.54
N SER A 630 12.36 18.58 -11.47
CA SER A 630 11.00 18.03 -11.36
C SER A 630 10.93 16.49 -11.41
N GLU A 631 12.03 15.80 -11.68
CA GLU A 631 12.15 14.34 -11.57
C GLU A 631 12.38 13.86 -10.13
N PHE A 632 12.77 14.75 -9.21
CA PHE A 632 13.03 14.44 -7.81
C PHE A 632 11.87 14.84 -6.93
N ASN A 633 11.58 14.01 -5.92
CA ASN A 633 10.49 14.25 -4.96
C ASN A 633 10.91 15.30 -3.94
N LEU A 634 10.53 16.54 -4.18
CA LEU A 634 10.75 17.64 -3.25
C LEU A 634 9.83 17.48 -2.03
N ILE A 635 10.39 17.57 -0.81
CA ILE A 635 9.63 17.44 0.45
C ILE A 635 9.61 18.73 1.27
N PHE A 636 10.63 19.57 1.12
CA PHE A 636 10.72 20.80 1.90
C PHE A 636 11.51 21.88 1.17
N MET A 637 11.05 23.12 1.31
CA MET A 637 11.79 24.34 0.91
C MET A 637 11.79 25.36 2.03
N SER A 638 12.86 26.12 2.16
CA SER A 638 12.92 27.30 3.02
C SER A 638 13.65 28.44 2.36
N PHE A 639 13.20 29.65 2.69
CA PHE A 639 13.66 30.92 2.13
C PHE A 639 14.04 31.83 3.28
N TYR A 640 15.23 32.41 3.23
CA TYR A 640 15.73 33.30 4.26
C TYR A 640 16.33 34.57 3.63
N GLU A 641 15.77 35.71 3.98
CA GLU A 641 16.38 36.98 3.62
C GLU A 641 17.63 37.19 4.51
N LEU A 642 18.75 37.43 3.88
CA LEU A 642 20.01 37.74 4.53
C LEU A 642 20.20 39.27 4.60
N PHE A 643 21.20 39.76 3.94
CA PHE A 643 21.55 41.18 3.81
C PHE A 643 21.91 41.50 2.35
N SER A 644 21.94 42.81 1.98
CA SER A 644 22.33 43.25 0.61
C SER A 644 21.56 42.57 -0.51
N ASP A 645 20.23 42.45 -0.35
CA ASP A 645 19.30 41.81 -1.28
C ASP A 645 19.64 40.35 -1.67
N LYS A 646 20.37 39.67 -0.81
CA LYS A 646 20.68 38.26 -0.94
C LYS A 646 19.72 37.40 -0.14
N ILE A 647 19.43 36.23 -0.70
CA ILE A 647 18.61 35.21 -0.08
C ILE A 647 19.40 33.90 0.02
N TYR A 648 19.10 33.14 1.06
CA TYR A 648 19.55 31.78 1.23
C TYR A 648 18.37 30.84 1.11
N LEU A 649 18.50 29.85 0.24
CA LEU A 649 17.48 28.87 -0.10
C LEU A 649 17.96 27.49 0.27
N LYS A 650 17.06 26.69 0.81
CA LYS A 650 17.32 25.28 1.13
C LYS A 650 16.20 24.40 0.61
N PHE A 651 16.57 23.32 -0.11
CA PHE A 651 15.66 22.32 -0.68
C PHE A 651 16.05 20.95 -0.13
N GLU A 652 15.07 20.19 0.30
CA GLU A 652 15.23 18.81 0.73
C GLU A 652 14.36 17.91 -0.14
N TYR A 653 14.97 16.85 -0.66
CA TYR A 653 14.30 15.85 -1.51
C TYR A 653 14.29 14.50 -0.80
N GLU A 654 13.29 13.68 -1.08
CA GLU A 654 13.18 12.33 -0.54
C GLU A 654 14.22 11.37 -1.14
N ASN A 655 14.65 11.65 -2.35
CA ASN A 655 15.52 10.78 -3.13
C ASN A 655 16.91 10.60 -2.50
N ILE A 656 17.38 9.37 -2.51
CA ILE A 656 18.78 9.01 -2.27
C ILE A 656 19.42 8.81 -3.65
N ILE A 657 20.49 9.52 -3.93
CA ILE A 657 21.15 9.48 -5.24
C ILE A 657 22.56 8.90 -5.13
N ASN A 658 22.96 8.15 -6.16
CA ASN A 658 24.33 7.62 -6.28
C ASN A 658 25.28 8.66 -6.91
N GLN A 659 26.58 8.33 -6.96
CA GLN A 659 27.61 9.23 -7.48
C GLN A 659 27.38 9.62 -8.96
N THR A 660 26.96 8.69 -9.81
CA THR A 660 26.67 8.95 -11.23
C THR A 660 25.48 9.91 -11.39
N GLN A 661 24.43 9.74 -10.59
CA GLN A 661 23.28 10.64 -10.57
C GLN A 661 23.67 12.04 -10.05
N LYS A 662 24.59 12.10 -9.07
CA LYS A 662 25.12 13.36 -8.54
C LYS A 662 25.87 14.15 -9.63
N GLU A 663 26.74 13.50 -10.40
CA GLU A 663 27.49 14.12 -11.49
C GLU A 663 26.56 14.63 -12.60
N ARG A 664 25.57 13.81 -12.99
CA ARG A 664 24.52 14.23 -13.93
C ARG A 664 23.75 15.42 -13.43
N LEU A 665 23.37 15.42 -12.15
CA LEU A 665 22.65 16.51 -11.51
C LEU A 665 23.49 17.81 -11.49
N LEU A 666 24.76 17.74 -11.11
CA LEU A 666 25.68 18.88 -11.15
C LEU A 666 25.81 19.46 -12.56
N THR A 667 25.90 18.63 -13.58
CA THR A 667 25.93 19.07 -14.99
C THR A 667 24.64 19.78 -15.39
N LEU A 668 23.48 19.22 -15.01
CA LEU A 668 22.17 19.83 -15.23
C LEU A 668 22.01 21.18 -14.52
N LEU A 669 22.45 21.27 -13.26
CA LEU A 669 22.39 22.50 -12.48
C LEU A 669 23.26 23.58 -13.08
N ASN A 670 24.50 23.28 -13.43
CA ASN A 670 25.43 24.22 -14.07
C ASN A 670 24.92 24.69 -15.44
N ALA A 671 24.34 23.80 -16.25
CA ALA A 671 23.76 24.13 -17.53
C ALA A 671 22.50 25.01 -17.42
N ASN A 672 21.63 24.78 -16.43
CA ASN A 672 20.38 25.53 -16.25
C ASN A 672 20.57 26.89 -15.57
N LEU A 673 21.65 27.09 -14.81
CA LEU A 673 21.99 28.39 -14.23
C LEU A 673 22.34 29.47 -15.28
N ASN A 674 22.80 29.03 -16.44
CA ASN A 674 23.17 29.89 -17.59
C ASN A 674 22.04 30.08 -18.61
N LEU A 675 20.86 29.49 -18.41
CA LEU A 675 19.81 29.48 -19.44
C LEU A 675 18.80 30.61 -19.25
N ASN A 676 18.92 31.63 -20.10
CA ASN A 676 17.87 32.59 -20.41
C ASN A 676 16.69 31.99 -21.24
N HIS A 677 16.55 30.69 -21.31
CA HIS A 677 15.53 30.03 -22.12
C HIS A 677 14.16 30.07 -21.44
N LYS A 678 13.22 30.79 -22.02
CA LYS A 678 11.78 30.71 -21.72
C LYS A 678 11.28 29.31 -22.11
N ARG A 679 11.33 28.32 -21.19
CA ARG A 679 10.62 27.06 -21.39
C ARG A 679 9.13 27.32 -21.16
N LYS A 680 8.27 26.93 -22.11
CA LYS A 680 6.81 26.88 -21.88
C LYS A 680 6.54 25.82 -20.80
N MET A 681 6.19 26.28 -19.61
CA MET A 681 5.73 25.38 -18.54
C MET A 681 4.33 24.89 -18.91
N LYS A 682 4.12 23.57 -18.83
CA LYS A 682 2.79 23.00 -18.98
C LYS A 682 1.95 23.43 -17.77
N LYS A 683 0.78 24.03 -18.00
CA LYS A 683 -0.12 24.47 -16.93
C LYS A 683 -0.71 23.21 -16.25
N PRO A 684 -0.51 23.00 -14.93
CA PRO A 684 -1.11 21.88 -14.21
C PRO A 684 -2.62 22.08 -14.06
N ILE A 685 -3.37 21.00 -13.88
CA ILE A 685 -4.81 21.04 -13.64
C ILE A 685 -5.05 21.10 -12.11
N ILE A 686 -5.59 22.23 -11.65
CA ILE A 686 -5.89 22.47 -10.23
C ILE A 686 -7.34 22.98 -10.13
N LYS A 687 -8.14 22.35 -9.29
CA LYS A 687 -9.54 22.71 -9.04
C LYS A 687 -9.68 23.71 -7.89
N LYS A 688 -10.80 24.42 -7.85
CA LYS A 688 -11.06 25.43 -6.81
C LYS A 688 -11.12 24.87 -5.40
N ASP A 689 -11.69 23.68 -5.23
CA ASP A 689 -11.79 22.98 -3.95
C ASP A 689 -10.46 22.40 -3.44
N GLU A 690 -9.44 22.36 -4.30
CA GLU A 690 -8.10 21.88 -3.98
C GLU A 690 -7.19 22.95 -3.38
N VAL A 691 -7.59 24.24 -3.41
CA VAL A 691 -6.81 25.39 -2.92
C VAL A 691 -7.49 26.03 -1.72
N LYS A 692 -6.78 26.23 -0.62
CA LYS A 692 -7.28 26.90 0.60
C LYS A 692 -6.23 27.86 1.16
N LEU A 693 -6.57 29.16 1.19
CA LEU A 693 -5.73 30.20 1.80
C LEU A 693 -6.28 30.56 3.18
N ASP A 694 -5.41 30.52 4.19
CA ASP A 694 -5.69 30.91 5.57
C ASP A 694 -4.83 32.12 5.95
N LEU A 695 -5.47 33.28 6.05
CA LEU A 695 -4.81 34.53 6.49
C LEU A 695 -4.72 34.66 8.00
N ASN A 696 -5.45 33.84 8.76
CA ASN A 696 -5.47 33.87 10.22
C ASN A 696 -4.51 32.85 10.85
N TYR A 697 -3.64 32.23 10.02
CA TYR A 697 -2.68 31.20 10.46
C TYR A 697 -1.78 31.66 11.64
N SER A 698 -1.24 32.89 11.58
CA SER A 698 -0.55 33.54 12.71
C SER A 698 -0.59 35.07 12.57
N LYS A 699 -0.02 35.80 13.55
CA LYS A 699 0.10 37.27 13.45
C LYS A 699 0.97 37.70 12.25
N THR A 700 2.06 36.97 11.98
CA THR A 700 3.11 37.33 11.00
C THR A 700 3.02 36.54 9.70
N TYR A 701 2.36 35.38 9.71
CA TYR A 701 2.33 34.47 8.56
C TYR A 701 0.92 34.13 8.11
N ALA A 702 0.75 33.95 6.79
CA ALA A 702 -0.41 33.34 6.15
C ALA A 702 -0.02 31.96 5.60
N LYS A 703 -1.01 31.06 5.45
CA LYS A 703 -0.81 29.69 4.98
C LYS A 703 -1.69 29.37 3.80
N LEU A 704 -1.12 28.86 2.71
CA LEU A 704 -1.85 28.32 1.57
C LEU A 704 -1.67 26.80 1.52
N ASN A 705 -2.77 26.08 1.53
CA ASN A 705 -2.80 24.64 1.37
C ASN A 705 -3.29 24.27 -0.03
N LEU A 706 -2.58 23.36 -0.69
CA LEU A 706 -2.92 22.82 -2.00
C LEU A 706 -2.95 21.28 -1.93
N ASN A 707 -4.08 20.67 -2.27
CA ASN A 707 -4.25 19.22 -2.29
C ASN A 707 -4.74 18.77 -3.67
N THR A 708 -3.82 18.47 -4.56
CA THR A 708 -4.11 18.15 -5.97
C THR A 708 -3.41 16.86 -6.42
N LYS A 709 -3.63 16.44 -7.67
CA LYS A 709 -2.83 15.37 -8.28
C LYS A 709 -1.38 15.80 -8.41
N ASP A 710 -0.45 14.87 -8.21
CA ASP A 710 0.96 15.12 -8.49
C ASP A 710 1.16 15.25 -10.01
N GLN A 711 1.79 16.34 -10.43
CA GLN A 711 1.97 16.70 -11.84
C GLN A 711 3.36 17.29 -12.03
N GLN A 712 4.04 16.83 -13.06
CA GLN A 712 5.37 17.33 -13.39
C GLN A 712 5.37 18.85 -13.61
N GLY A 713 6.27 19.56 -12.93
CA GLY A 713 6.38 21.01 -13.04
C GLY A 713 5.41 21.80 -12.17
N LEU A 714 4.57 21.14 -11.35
CA LEU A 714 3.60 21.78 -10.45
C LEU A 714 4.26 22.85 -9.55
N MET A 715 5.36 22.52 -8.91
CA MET A 715 6.06 23.44 -8.00
C MET A 715 6.64 24.66 -8.73
N ALA A 716 7.20 24.46 -9.91
CA ALA A 716 7.71 25.54 -10.75
C ALA A 716 6.58 26.51 -11.17
N PHE A 717 5.41 25.97 -11.54
CA PHE A 717 4.22 26.76 -11.87
C PHE A 717 3.75 27.60 -10.67
N ILE A 718 3.62 26.99 -9.50
CA ILE A 718 3.21 27.65 -8.26
C ILE A 718 4.16 28.80 -7.92
N MET A 719 5.47 28.51 -7.92
CA MET A 719 6.50 29.51 -7.61
C MET A 719 6.52 30.70 -8.60
N ASN A 720 6.23 30.44 -9.86
CA ASN A 720 6.11 31.51 -10.86
C ASN A 720 4.93 32.45 -10.54
N ILE A 721 3.78 31.91 -10.09
CA ILE A 721 2.64 32.69 -9.64
C ILE A 721 3.00 33.50 -8.40
N PHE A 722 3.60 32.88 -7.39
CA PHE A 722 3.98 33.58 -6.16
C PHE A 722 4.92 34.75 -6.41
N ARG A 723 5.91 34.57 -7.29
CA ARG A 723 6.79 35.67 -7.70
C ARG A 723 6.03 36.79 -8.43
N GLY A 724 5.09 36.43 -9.31
CA GLY A 724 4.28 37.39 -10.05
C GLY A 724 3.44 38.32 -9.16
N TYR A 725 3.05 37.84 -7.99
CA TYR A 725 2.34 38.63 -6.97
C TYR A 725 3.25 39.17 -5.86
N GLY A 726 4.57 39.03 -5.95
CA GLY A 726 5.50 39.52 -4.91
C GLY A 726 5.33 38.85 -3.55
N LEU A 727 4.94 37.58 -3.51
CA LEU A 727 4.75 36.86 -2.27
C LEU A 727 6.09 36.39 -1.70
N HIS A 728 6.34 36.73 -0.43
CA HIS A 728 7.53 36.31 0.30
C HIS A 728 7.29 34.97 0.98
N LEU A 729 7.67 33.89 0.30
CA LEU A 729 7.59 32.53 0.84
C LEU A 729 8.65 32.35 1.95
N SER A 730 8.22 31.90 3.11
CA SER A 730 9.13 31.52 4.22
C SER A 730 9.48 30.04 4.14
N THR A 731 8.47 29.18 4.06
CA THR A 731 8.66 27.73 3.97
C THR A 731 7.58 27.10 3.12
N ALA A 732 7.93 25.97 2.48
CA ALA A 732 6.95 25.07 1.90
C ALA A 732 7.24 23.63 2.33
N LYS A 733 6.18 22.90 2.60
CA LYS A 733 6.20 21.46 2.86
C LYS A 733 5.38 20.76 1.79
N ILE A 734 5.94 19.71 1.23
CA ILE A 734 5.37 18.95 0.12
C ILE A 734 5.31 17.49 0.54
N GLN A 735 4.13 16.89 0.47
CA GLN A 735 3.92 15.48 0.78
C GLN A 735 3.18 14.84 -0.37
N THR A 736 3.79 13.88 -1.05
CA THR A 736 3.15 13.11 -2.11
C THR A 736 2.76 11.73 -1.59
N ILE A 737 1.45 11.41 -1.64
CA ILE A 737 0.90 10.12 -1.24
C ILE A 737 0.01 9.64 -2.39
N ARG A 738 0.30 8.46 -2.96
CA ARG A 738 -0.51 7.83 -4.00
C ARG A 738 -0.88 8.77 -5.16
N GLN A 739 0.12 9.43 -5.74
CA GLN A 739 -0.03 10.37 -6.87
C GLN A 739 -0.88 11.62 -6.56
N ARG A 740 -1.15 11.90 -5.28
CA ARG A 740 -1.70 13.19 -4.84
C ARG A 740 -0.67 13.90 -3.99
N THR A 741 -0.54 15.20 -4.22
CA THR A 741 0.36 16.05 -3.45
C THR A 741 -0.42 16.95 -2.51
N ARG A 742 0.01 17.01 -1.26
CA ARG A 742 -0.50 17.90 -0.22
C ARG A 742 0.59 18.88 0.11
N ASN A 743 0.42 20.11 -0.36
CA ASN A 743 1.43 21.17 -0.23
C ASN A 743 0.95 22.22 0.75
N SER A 744 1.84 22.68 1.62
CA SER A 744 1.59 23.73 2.57
C SER A 744 2.65 24.83 2.39
N PHE A 745 2.22 26.03 2.00
CA PHE A 745 3.07 27.20 1.78
C PHE A 745 2.82 28.23 2.86
N ILE A 746 3.87 28.69 3.52
CA ILE A 746 3.82 29.70 4.58
C ILE A 746 4.50 30.96 4.09
N PHE A 747 3.77 32.06 4.09
CA PHE A 747 4.20 33.36 3.60
C PHE A 747 4.27 34.39 4.73
N GLU A 748 5.21 35.30 4.68
CA GLU A 748 5.15 36.50 5.48
C GLU A 748 3.97 37.37 5.02
N LYS A 749 3.16 37.85 5.96
CA LYS A 749 2.04 38.73 5.64
C LYS A 749 2.56 40.08 5.15
N ASN A 750 2.18 40.42 3.94
CA ASN A 750 2.45 41.71 3.32
C ASN A 750 1.17 42.23 2.64
N GLU A 751 1.19 43.45 2.20
CA GLU A 751 0.05 44.07 1.49
C GLU A 751 -0.32 43.30 0.22
N ALA A 752 0.65 42.72 -0.45
CA ALA A 752 0.43 41.97 -1.70
C ALA A 752 -0.50 40.78 -1.50
N ILE A 753 -0.30 39.97 -0.44
CA ILE A 753 -1.16 38.81 -0.15
C ILE A 753 -2.54 39.24 0.36
N LEU A 754 -2.60 40.31 1.16
CA LEU A 754 -3.87 40.80 1.73
C LEU A 754 -4.80 41.43 0.64
N GLN A 755 -4.24 42.13 -0.32
CA GLN A 755 -5.01 42.81 -1.37
C GLN A 755 -5.37 41.93 -2.58
N ASN A 756 -4.63 40.83 -2.82
CA ASN A 756 -4.77 40.01 -4.03
C ASN A 756 -5.24 38.58 -3.77
N GLN A 757 -5.88 38.28 -2.64
CA GLN A 757 -6.28 36.88 -2.24
C GLN A 757 -6.99 36.14 -3.38
N ASP A 758 -8.07 36.69 -3.90
CA ASP A 758 -8.89 36.07 -4.95
C ASP A 758 -8.13 35.90 -6.25
N LYS A 759 -7.29 36.91 -6.60
CA LYS A 759 -6.47 36.86 -7.82
C LYS A 759 -5.42 35.75 -7.73
N ILE A 760 -4.78 35.57 -6.56
CA ILE A 760 -3.81 34.51 -6.33
C ILE A 760 -4.47 33.12 -6.46
N ILE A 761 -5.63 32.94 -5.80
CA ILE A 761 -6.39 31.69 -5.88
C ILE A 761 -6.82 31.42 -7.32
N ASN A 762 -7.39 32.41 -8.03
CA ASN A 762 -7.84 32.26 -9.41
C ASN A 762 -6.68 31.99 -10.39
N SER A 763 -5.49 32.52 -10.13
CA SER A 763 -4.30 32.25 -10.96
C SER A 763 -3.76 30.83 -10.78
N LEU A 764 -3.97 30.22 -9.62
CA LEU A 764 -3.62 28.83 -9.34
C LEU A 764 -4.60 27.85 -9.98
N ILE A 765 -5.89 28.23 -10.03
CA ILE A 765 -6.93 27.37 -10.60
C ILE A 765 -6.79 27.29 -12.11
N SER A 766 -6.93 26.10 -12.64
CA SER A 766 -6.95 25.82 -14.06
C SER A 766 -8.00 24.75 -14.34
N GLU A 767 -9.22 25.17 -14.54
CA GLU A 767 -10.27 24.31 -15.10
C GLU A 767 -10.13 24.15 -16.59
#